data_447a576165db49beccd69e8a5638bef1
#
_entry.id   447a576165db49beccd69e8a5638bef1
#
_cell.length_a   1.000
_cell.length_b   1.000
_cell.length_c   1.000
_cell.angle_alpha   90.00
_cell.angle_beta   90.00
_cell.angle_gamma   90.00
#
_symmetry.space_group_name_H-M   'P 1'
#
loop_
_entity.id
_entity.type
_entity.pdbx_description
1 polymer ?
#
loop_
_entity_poly.entity_id
_entity_poly.type
_entity_poly.pdbx_seq_one_letter_code
_entity_poly.pdbx_strand_id
1 'polypeptide(L)'
;MKSLGQVLRHRLFLFSLLCLLLTGRAVAQVVQGRVTDAATGETLPMAHVYYADRRAEAVATDMDGRYRIPFRNGTLVFSMVGYDTRAVEVKRAQRLDVRLKEKYSDMQEVSVVAKRKRYKRRDNPAVEMMRRVIAAKDSNSLRSRDFLSYNKYEKMTLALDEVTYKILQDDHFRKLPYLKNHVDTCPETGKLILPLTVDEKASRVIYRKSPHQEKTIIEGQRSDGISKLITSGNILTGMMADCFTDVDIYQDQVRLLQYPFTSPISSASAISFYRYFIVDTLMVERDKCYRIDFTPNNPQDFGFSGTLFIMADSTWRVRRAEIGIPSRSDVNFVREMRVMQDFHTLPTGEQVVTSSRMLVRMALASWIQKVQVERVVHCSGWDFAPIKEREFAFGGDTRQEPSSQLRDSVFWQAARPEPLTRTEDDMGLLLHQFYSTRGFKPLLWLGKAFIENYVETSIRPDRPSKVDIGPVNSMLGTNSVEGFHLRVSAQTTANLHPHLFLRGNLKYGFGDERWKGMGEVTYSFNRKAYSSHEYPARNVSVSYENDVASPSDKFLDTDRDNVFVALKWAPVHHMNYFERCQAHVDWEWENGLRLQARLRREWNEGAGHLFYQPMNGLGVNAYGVAVPTQQDRLNLRRITFTELTAGLNFQPGATYVNTKQRRLPTNLDSPVFGLTHTVGIKGFLGGQYNYNFTEATIYKRFWLRSWGKVDAKVKGGVQWNRVPYPFLIMPAANMSYIMGENTFCLVRNMEFPTDRYASMMLSWDLNGKVFNRIPLLKRLKWREYLGVNALWGTLTDKNNPMLERNAADARLFYFPGSYDEYGNFEYASRVIDPHKPYVEVIAGVHNIFKFFHVEYVQRLNYIYPGTHRWGIRGCFRATF
;
A
#
# COMPACT_ATOMS: atom_id res chain seq x y z
N MET A 1 26.19 -36.77 -10.73
CA MET A 1 25.34 -35.61 -10.40
C MET A 1 23.82 -35.87 -10.38
N LYS A 2 23.28 -36.98 -10.90
CA LYS A 2 21.83 -37.32 -10.85
C LYS A 2 21.35 -37.86 -9.49
N SER A 3 22.20 -38.40 -8.64
CA SER A 3 21.81 -39.01 -7.35
C SER A 3 21.64 -37.99 -6.21
N LEU A 4 22.35 -36.88 -6.26
CA LEU A 4 22.28 -35.87 -5.19
C LEU A 4 20.95 -35.07 -5.20
N GLY A 5 20.36 -34.89 -6.38
CA GLY A 5 19.07 -34.20 -6.54
C GLY A 5 17.86 -35.01 -6.04
N GLN A 6 17.92 -36.34 -6.13
CA GLN A 6 16.87 -37.19 -5.60
C GLN A 6 16.89 -37.28 -4.06
N VAL A 7 18.07 -37.34 -3.46
CA VAL A 7 18.25 -37.35 -1.99
C VAL A 7 17.81 -36.03 -1.37
N LEU A 8 18.09 -34.90 -2.05
CA LEU A 8 17.67 -33.57 -1.59
C LEU A 8 16.13 -33.37 -1.67
N ARG A 9 15.51 -33.88 -2.75
CA ARG A 9 14.05 -33.87 -2.90
C ARG A 9 13.33 -34.72 -1.84
N HIS A 10 13.87 -35.89 -1.51
CA HIS A 10 13.29 -36.74 -0.45
C HIS A 10 13.46 -36.14 0.94
N ARG A 11 14.58 -35.48 1.23
CA ARG A 11 14.80 -34.81 2.52
C ARG A 11 13.94 -33.55 2.67
N LEU A 12 13.74 -32.78 1.60
CA LEU A 12 12.83 -31.63 1.58
C LEU A 12 11.36 -32.07 1.73
N PHE A 13 10.98 -33.18 1.09
CA PHE A 13 9.63 -33.74 1.24
C PHE A 13 9.38 -34.27 2.64
N LEU A 14 10.35 -35.01 3.22
CA LEU A 14 10.29 -35.50 4.60
C LEU A 14 10.31 -34.34 5.62
N PHE A 15 11.05 -33.28 5.38
CA PHE A 15 11.07 -32.10 6.24
C PHE A 15 9.75 -31.33 6.18
N SER A 16 9.15 -31.20 5.00
CA SER A 16 7.83 -30.58 4.84
C SER A 16 6.72 -31.45 5.45
N LEU A 17 6.82 -32.76 5.36
CA LEU A 17 5.90 -33.70 5.99
C LEU A 17 6.06 -33.71 7.52
N LEU A 18 7.30 -33.58 8.02
CA LEU A 18 7.58 -33.46 9.47
C LEU A 18 7.08 -32.12 10.03
N CYS A 19 7.20 -31.04 9.28
CA CYS A 19 6.60 -29.74 9.64
C CYS A 19 5.06 -29.79 9.65
N LEU A 20 4.45 -30.59 8.77
CA LEU A 20 3.00 -30.80 8.75
C LEU A 20 2.51 -31.67 9.92
N LEU A 21 3.33 -32.61 10.39
CA LEU A 21 3.01 -33.48 11.51
C LEU A 21 3.28 -32.85 12.89
N LEU A 22 4.15 -31.84 12.96
CA LEU A 22 4.45 -31.07 14.18
C LEU A 22 3.44 -29.98 14.52
N THR A 23 2.47 -29.71 13.65
CA THR A 23 1.30 -28.90 14.00
C THR A 23 0.31 -29.69 14.86
N GLY A 24 0.80 -30.23 15.97
CA GLY A 24 -0.03 -30.77 17.02
C GLY A 24 -1.01 -29.69 17.50
N ARG A 25 -2.27 -29.83 17.11
CA ARG A 25 -3.38 -29.03 17.59
C ARG A 25 -3.44 -29.16 19.12
N ALA A 26 -2.93 -28.17 19.84
CA ALA A 26 -3.45 -27.88 21.15
C ALA A 26 -4.91 -27.43 20.93
N VAL A 27 -5.83 -28.39 20.98
CA VAL A 27 -7.27 -28.11 20.96
C VAL A 27 -7.56 -27.39 22.26
N ALA A 28 -7.54 -26.05 22.23
CA ALA A 28 -8.02 -25.28 23.33
C ALA A 28 -9.45 -25.71 23.60
N GLN A 29 -9.68 -26.30 24.78
CA GLN A 29 -11.02 -26.68 25.20
C GLN A 29 -11.88 -25.42 25.26
N VAL A 30 -12.84 -25.32 24.36
CA VAL A 30 -13.71 -24.14 24.24
C VAL A 30 -15.17 -24.52 24.27
N VAL A 31 -15.99 -23.65 24.83
CA VAL A 31 -17.44 -23.68 24.67
C VAL A 31 -17.79 -22.72 23.55
N GLN A 32 -18.47 -23.20 22.54
CA GLN A 32 -18.88 -22.39 21.39
C GLN A 32 -20.33 -22.75 21.02
N GLY A 33 -21.03 -21.81 20.40
CA GLY A 33 -22.40 -22.06 20.00
C GLY A 33 -23.02 -20.83 19.38
N ARG A 34 -24.33 -20.83 19.30
CA ARG A 34 -25.09 -19.74 18.73
C ARG A 34 -26.16 -19.27 19.74
N VAL A 35 -26.32 -17.97 19.86
CA VAL A 35 -27.41 -17.35 20.61
C VAL A 35 -28.47 -16.90 19.63
N THR A 36 -29.72 -17.32 19.86
CA THR A 36 -30.87 -17.00 19.00
C THR A 36 -32.04 -16.53 19.84
N ASP A 37 -32.94 -15.80 19.21
CA ASP A 37 -34.22 -15.45 19.76
C ASP A 37 -35.12 -16.72 19.91
N ALA A 38 -35.75 -16.88 21.07
CA ALA A 38 -36.55 -18.07 21.36
C ALA A 38 -37.86 -18.14 20.55
N ALA A 39 -38.41 -17.01 20.12
CA ALA A 39 -39.64 -16.93 19.39
C ALA A 39 -39.46 -16.96 17.87
N THR A 40 -38.46 -16.22 17.37
CA THR A 40 -38.25 -16.05 15.93
C THR A 40 -37.17 -16.98 15.36
N GLY A 41 -36.29 -17.53 16.21
CA GLY A 41 -35.10 -18.29 15.79
C GLY A 41 -34.01 -17.47 15.12
N GLU A 42 -34.18 -16.16 15.03
CA GLU A 42 -33.15 -15.28 14.46
C GLU A 42 -31.92 -15.18 15.35
N THR A 43 -30.76 -14.97 14.77
CA THR A 43 -29.50 -14.85 15.50
C THR A 43 -29.44 -13.53 16.25
N LEU A 44 -28.93 -13.58 17.49
CA LEU A 44 -28.78 -12.41 18.35
C LEU A 44 -27.32 -11.96 18.38
N PRO A 45 -26.93 -10.97 17.58
CA PRO A 45 -25.61 -10.36 17.62
C PRO A 45 -25.47 -9.49 18.88
N MET A 46 -24.21 -9.34 19.36
CA MET A 46 -23.88 -8.51 20.54
C MET A 46 -24.46 -9.02 21.88
N ALA A 47 -24.94 -10.26 21.96
CA ALA A 47 -25.29 -10.87 23.24
C ALA A 47 -24.01 -11.16 24.04
N HIS A 48 -23.95 -10.76 25.30
CA HIS A 48 -22.84 -10.99 26.19
C HIS A 48 -22.88 -12.41 26.76
N VAL A 49 -21.75 -13.11 26.66
CA VAL A 49 -21.57 -14.47 27.20
C VAL A 49 -20.39 -14.46 28.16
N TYR A 50 -20.61 -14.78 29.42
CA TYR A 50 -19.58 -14.74 30.46
C TYR A 50 -19.86 -15.79 31.55
N TYR A 51 -18.80 -16.20 32.25
CA TYR A 51 -18.96 -17.00 33.46
C TYR A 51 -19.46 -16.17 34.63
N ALA A 52 -20.36 -16.71 35.44
CA ALA A 52 -21.03 -15.99 36.54
C ALA A 52 -20.05 -15.40 37.56
N ASP A 53 -18.91 -16.04 37.77
CA ASP A 53 -17.82 -15.64 38.64
C ASP A 53 -16.83 -14.62 37.99
N ARG A 54 -16.95 -14.39 36.66
CA ARG A 54 -16.00 -13.54 35.88
C ARG A 54 -16.67 -12.73 34.79
N ARG A 55 -17.52 -11.79 35.21
CA ARG A 55 -18.22 -10.90 34.29
C ARG A 55 -17.29 -10.04 33.43
N ALA A 56 -16.07 -9.77 33.91
CA ALA A 56 -15.07 -8.99 33.17
C ALA A 56 -14.47 -9.72 31.93
N GLU A 57 -14.63 -11.07 31.86
CA GLU A 57 -14.18 -11.89 30.73
C GLU A 57 -15.31 -12.14 29.72
N ALA A 58 -16.31 -11.28 29.64
CA ALA A 58 -17.45 -11.42 28.74
C ALA A 58 -17.03 -11.38 27.26
N VAL A 59 -17.60 -12.27 26.45
CA VAL A 59 -17.47 -12.32 24.99
C VAL A 59 -18.81 -11.93 24.37
N ALA A 60 -18.81 -11.05 23.38
CA ALA A 60 -20.01 -10.73 22.63
C ALA A 60 -20.21 -11.72 21.46
N THR A 61 -21.47 -12.05 21.16
CA THR A 61 -21.80 -12.83 19.96
C THR A 61 -21.53 -12.04 18.69
N ASP A 62 -21.09 -12.71 17.64
CA ASP A 62 -20.90 -12.14 16.31
C ASP A 62 -22.26 -11.87 15.60
N MET A 63 -22.22 -11.35 14.37
CA MET A 63 -23.43 -11.06 13.57
C MET A 63 -24.26 -12.31 13.21
N ASP A 64 -23.67 -13.50 13.28
CA ASP A 64 -24.38 -14.78 13.14
C ASP A 64 -24.87 -15.31 14.49
N GLY A 65 -24.77 -14.51 15.56
CA GLY A 65 -25.11 -14.92 16.92
C GLY A 65 -24.14 -15.95 17.52
N ARG A 66 -22.97 -16.18 16.91
CA ARG A 66 -22.00 -17.19 17.39
C ARG A 66 -21.10 -16.60 18.47
N TYR A 67 -20.78 -17.43 19.43
CA TYR A 67 -19.79 -17.10 20.47
C TYR A 67 -18.76 -18.21 20.62
N ARG A 68 -17.63 -17.86 21.17
CA ARG A 68 -16.56 -18.79 21.53
C ARG A 68 -15.86 -18.28 22.79
N ILE A 69 -15.91 -19.06 23.85
CA ILE A 69 -15.30 -18.73 25.15
C ILE A 69 -14.45 -19.92 25.62
N PRO A 70 -13.28 -19.72 26.26
CA PRO A 70 -12.49 -20.79 26.84
C PRO A 70 -13.35 -21.61 27.84
N PHE A 71 -13.22 -22.91 27.77
CA PHE A 71 -13.97 -23.78 28.69
C PHE A 71 -13.46 -23.63 30.11
N ARG A 72 -14.42 -23.52 31.02
CA ARG A 72 -14.26 -23.63 32.47
C ARG A 72 -15.46 -24.36 33.05
N ASN A 73 -15.23 -25.16 34.09
CA ASN A 73 -16.34 -25.74 34.82
C ASN A 73 -17.05 -24.66 35.63
N GLY A 74 -18.31 -24.39 35.33
CA GLY A 74 -19.07 -23.32 35.99
C GLY A 74 -20.33 -22.93 35.25
N THR A 75 -20.99 -21.87 35.70
CA THR A 75 -22.21 -21.36 35.11
C THR A 75 -21.92 -20.31 34.06
N LEU A 76 -22.29 -20.56 32.81
CA LEU A 76 -22.17 -19.63 31.71
C LEU A 76 -23.45 -18.79 31.60
N VAL A 77 -23.33 -17.47 31.59
CA VAL A 77 -24.44 -16.52 31.58
C VAL A 77 -24.53 -15.87 30.22
N PHE A 78 -25.71 -15.84 29.65
CA PHE A 78 -26.06 -15.20 28.38
C PHE A 78 -26.98 -14.02 28.66
N SER A 79 -26.56 -12.82 28.30
CA SER A 79 -27.28 -11.58 28.59
C SER A 79 -27.31 -10.67 27.38
N MET A 80 -28.45 -10.10 27.08
CA MET A 80 -28.63 -9.11 26.03
C MET A 80 -29.68 -8.08 26.47
N VAL A 81 -29.50 -6.81 26.09
CA VAL A 81 -30.45 -5.76 26.39
C VAL A 81 -31.77 -6.08 25.69
N GLY A 82 -32.88 -6.09 26.44
CA GLY A 82 -34.19 -6.45 25.94
C GLY A 82 -34.52 -7.96 26.02
N TYR A 83 -33.64 -8.79 26.59
CA TYR A 83 -33.83 -10.23 26.75
C TYR A 83 -33.64 -10.69 28.19
N ASP A 84 -34.32 -11.76 28.55
CA ASP A 84 -34.12 -12.42 29.83
C ASP A 84 -32.72 -13.06 29.88
N THR A 85 -31.98 -12.81 30.96
CA THR A 85 -30.67 -13.40 31.17
C THR A 85 -30.83 -14.90 31.40
N ARG A 86 -30.09 -15.74 30.67
CA ARG A 86 -30.11 -17.19 30.83
C ARG A 86 -28.77 -17.69 31.33
N ALA A 87 -28.81 -18.49 32.37
CA ALA A 87 -27.64 -19.13 32.95
C ALA A 87 -27.68 -20.64 32.64
N VAL A 88 -26.55 -21.23 32.25
CA VAL A 88 -26.41 -22.63 31.89
C VAL A 88 -25.12 -23.20 32.52
N GLU A 89 -25.23 -24.28 33.27
CA GLU A 89 -24.08 -24.96 33.83
C GLU A 89 -23.32 -25.75 32.75
N VAL A 90 -22.01 -25.55 32.70
CA VAL A 90 -21.13 -26.17 31.69
C VAL A 90 -20.04 -26.98 32.40
N LYS A 91 -20.07 -28.33 32.23
CA LYS A 91 -19.15 -29.28 32.86
C LYS A 91 -18.05 -29.81 31.92
N ARG A 92 -18.16 -29.55 30.61
CA ARG A 92 -17.18 -29.99 29.62
C ARG A 92 -17.18 -29.00 28.43
N ALA A 93 -16.07 -28.97 27.68
CA ALA A 93 -16.02 -28.25 26.42
C ALA A 93 -17.05 -28.85 25.44
N GLN A 94 -17.96 -28.03 24.93
CA GLN A 94 -19.05 -28.47 24.05
C GLN A 94 -19.58 -27.33 23.18
N ARG A 95 -20.34 -27.74 22.17
CA ARG A 95 -21.18 -26.78 21.45
C ARG A 95 -22.48 -26.57 22.22
N LEU A 96 -22.81 -25.32 22.53
CA LEU A 96 -23.99 -24.97 23.31
C LEU A 96 -24.74 -23.84 22.57
N ASP A 97 -25.83 -24.20 21.91
CA ASP A 97 -26.73 -23.22 21.27
C ASP A 97 -27.81 -22.80 22.27
N VAL A 98 -27.95 -21.48 22.46
CA VAL A 98 -28.82 -20.91 23.50
C VAL A 98 -29.89 -20.04 22.88
N ARG A 99 -31.11 -20.14 23.38
CA ARG A 99 -32.24 -19.29 22.99
C ARG A 99 -32.59 -18.35 24.12
N LEU A 100 -32.57 -17.03 23.87
CA LEU A 100 -32.97 -16.03 24.82
C LEU A 100 -34.44 -15.63 24.56
N LYS A 101 -35.19 -15.44 25.64
CA LYS A 101 -36.55 -14.91 25.56
C LYS A 101 -36.50 -13.40 25.69
N GLU A 102 -37.30 -12.71 24.89
CA GLU A 102 -37.44 -11.27 25.00
C GLU A 102 -38.06 -10.91 26.38
N LYS A 103 -37.46 -9.94 27.07
CA LYS A 103 -37.95 -9.48 28.37
C LYS A 103 -39.05 -8.46 28.16
N TYR A 104 -40.26 -8.86 28.46
CA TYR A 104 -41.39 -7.90 28.53
C TYR A 104 -41.31 -7.11 29.83
N SER A 105 -41.11 -5.79 29.73
CA SER A 105 -41.41 -4.88 30.84
C SER A 105 -42.91 -4.79 30.98
N ASP A 106 -43.45 -5.19 32.16
CA ASP A 106 -44.86 -5.05 32.48
C ASP A 106 -45.28 -3.58 32.47
N MET A 107 -45.74 -3.09 31.33
CA MET A 107 -46.78 -2.07 31.20
C MET A 107 -47.83 -2.62 30.25
N GLN A 108 -49.05 -2.81 30.80
CA GLN A 108 -50.27 -3.25 30.14
C GLN A 108 -50.31 -2.76 28.67
N GLU A 109 -50.40 -3.58 27.74
CA GLU A 109 -51.38 -4.35 27.08
C GLU A 109 -51.45 -4.15 25.55
N VAL A 110 -51.92 -5.20 24.99
CA VAL A 110 -52.30 -5.55 23.63
C VAL A 110 -51.26 -6.41 22.94
N SER A 111 -51.45 -7.70 23.15
CA SER A 111 -50.76 -8.73 22.37
C SER A 111 -51.21 -8.68 20.91
N VAL A 112 -50.45 -8.04 20.08
CA VAL A 112 -50.40 -8.36 18.65
C VAL A 112 -49.13 -9.14 18.43
N VAL A 113 -49.22 -10.43 18.16
CA VAL A 113 -48.16 -11.27 17.62
C VAL A 113 -47.82 -10.70 16.23
N ALA A 114 -47.04 -9.65 16.21
CA ALA A 114 -46.52 -9.09 14.98
C ALA A 114 -45.34 -9.98 14.53
N LYS A 115 -45.56 -10.84 13.54
CA LYS A 115 -44.47 -11.35 12.70
C LYS A 115 -43.56 -10.19 12.40
N ARG A 116 -42.22 -10.26 12.74
CA ARG A 116 -41.28 -9.21 12.44
C ARG A 116 -41.40 -8.83 10.98
N LYS A 117 -41.95 -7.62 10.72
CA LYS A 117 -42.20 -7.12 9.37
C LYS A 117 -40.82 -7.05 8.67
N ARG A 118 -40.74 -7.63 7.47
CA ARG A 118 -39.59 -7.47 6.58
C ARG A 118 -39.27 -6.00 6.45
N TYR A 119 -37.99 -5.59 6.66
CA TYR A 119 -37.59 -4.18 6.56
C TYR A 119 -38.08 -3.57 5.25
N LYS A 120 -38.87 -2.51 5.35
CA LYS A 120 -39.37 -1.74 4.21
C LYS A 120 -38.79 -0.34 4.31
N ARG A 121 -38.34 0.22 3.20
CA ARG A 121 -37.88 1.62 3.11
C ARG A 121 -39.06 2.60 3.00
N ARG A 122 -40.11 2.16 2.30
CA ARG A 122 -41.32 2.94 2.11
C ARG A 122 -42.09 2.97 3.42
N ASP A 123 -42.56 4.15 3.81
CA ASP A 123 -43.34 4.38 5.03
C ASP A 123 -42.56 3.99 6.33
N ASN A 124 -41.22 4.14 6.34
CA ASN A 124 -40.37 3.88 7.49
C ASN A 124 -39.99 5.20 8.18
N PRO A 125 -40.43 5.42 9.45
CA PRO A 125 -40.16 6.67 10.18
C PRO A 125 -38.64 6.97 10.29
N ALA A 126 -37.80 5.94 10.46
CA ALA A 126 -36.36 6.13 10.51
C ALA A 126 -35.78 6.65 9.19
N VAL A 127 -36.29 6.16 8.07
CA VAL A 127 -35.88 6.61 6.74
C VAL A 127 -36.32 8.04 6.50
N GLU A 128 -37.56 8.40 6.92
CA GLU A 128 -38.06 9.76 6.77
C GLU A 128 -37.26 10.75 7.62
N MET A 129 -36.92 10.39 8.86
CA MET A 129 -36.04 11.16 9.70
C MET A 129 -34.68 11.36 9.04
N MET A 130 -34.04 10.29 8.55
CA MET A 130 -32.76 10.37 7.87
C MET A 130 -32.79 11.21 6.59
N ARG A 131 -33.94 11.26 5.87
CA ARG A 131 -34.09 12.19 4.74
C ARG A 131 -34.00 13.65 5.19
N ARG A 132 -34.61 14.01 6.34
CA ARG A 132 -34.49 15.36 6.91
C ARG A 132 -33.06 15.67 7.37
N VAL A 133 -32.37 14.72 8.02
CA VAL A 133 -30.96 14.86 8.39
C VAL A 133 -30.10 15.09 7.15
N ILE A 134 -30.31 14.32 6.10
CA ILE A 134 -29.56 14.45 4.84
C ILE A 134 -29.88 15.79 4.14
N ALA A 135 -31.13 16.22 4.14
CA ALA A 135 -31.52 17.52 3.57
C ALA A 135 -30.87 18.69 4.32
N ALA A 136 -30.71 18.58 5.65
CA ALA A 136 -30.08 19.59 6.49
C ALA A 136 -28.54 19.49 6.51
N LYS A 137 -27.94 18.48 5.86
CA LYS A 137 -26.50 18.17 5.90
C LYS A 137 -25.63 19.35 5.51
N ASP A 138 -25.92 19.97 4.35
CA ASP A 138 -25.06 21.01 3.80
C ASP A 138 -25.08 22.29 4.66
N SER A 139 -26.25 22.64 5.24
CA SER A 139 -26.37 23.77 6.16
C SER A 139 -25.68 23.52 7.51
N ASN A 140 -25.62 22.26 7.94
CA ASN A 140 -24.96 21.85 9.18
C ASN A 140 -23.46 21.56 9.02
N SER A 141 -22.95 21.47 7.78
CA SER A 141 -21.55 21.22 7.50
C SER A 141 -20.70 22.46 7.75
N LEU A 142 -19.59 22.31 8.46
CA LEU A 142 -18.61 23.38 8.66
C LEU A 142 -17.96 23.86 7.34
N ARG A 143 -17.91 23.01 6.34
CA ARG A 143 -17.38 23.33 4.99
C ARG A 143 -18.29 24.30 4.20
N SER A 144 -19.49 24.61 4.71
CA SER A 144 -20.36 25.64 4.15
C SER A 144 -19.89 27.05 4.50
N ARG A 145 -19.06 27.22 5.53
CA ARG A 145 -18.54 28.49 6.00
C ARG A 145 -17.41 28.99 5.08
N ASP A 146 -17.31 30.35 4.96
CA ASP A 146 -16.30 30.97 4.09
C ASP A 146 -14.89 30.79 4.66
N PHE A 147 -14.75 30.96 5.98
CA PHE A 147 -13.51 30.76 6.73
C PHE A 147 -13.79 29.97 8.01
N LEU A 148 -12.81 29.19 8.42
CA LEU A 148 -12.73 28.64 9.78
C LEU A 148 -11.29 28.38 10.18
N SER A 149 -11.01 28.46 11.46
CA SER A 149 -9.76 27.99 12.07
C SER A 149 -10.04 27.34 13.40
N TYR A 150 -9.19 26.39 13.78
CA TYR A 150 -9.27 25.70 15.07
C TYR A 150 -7.93 25.08 15.45
N ASN A 151 -7.77 24.84 16.76
CA ASN A 151 -6.64 24.10 17.30
C ASN A 151 -7.01 22.62 17.36
N LYS A 152 -6.09 21.77 16.91
CA LYS A 152 -6.24 20.33 16.86
C LYS A 152 -5.11 19.68 17.64
N TYR A 153 -5.45 18.98 18.72
CA TYR A 153 -4.54 18.06 19.39
C TYR A 153 -4.85 16.64 18.96
N GLU A 154 -3.82 15.89 18.64
CA GLU A 154 -3.91 14.50 18.19
C GLU A 154 -2.93 13.66 19.01
N LYS A 155 -3.42 12.57 19.60
CA LYS A 155 -2.62 11.54 20.26
C LYS A 155 -2.89 10.20 19.58
N MET A 156 -1.83 9.49 19.21
CA MET A 156 -1.91 8.16 18.63
C MET A 156 -1.05 7.20 19.46
N THR A 157 -1.67 6.12 19.95
CA THR A 157 -1.02 5.08 20.72
C THR A 157 -1.07 3.76 19.98
N LEU A 158 0.08 3.17 19.69
CA LEU A 158 0.22 1.81 19.19
C LEU A 158 0.52 0.89 20.36
N ALA A 159 -0.26 -0.18 20.53
CA ALA A 159 -0.10 -1.12 21.63
C ALA A 159 -0.22 -2.58 21.16
N LEU A 160 0.40 -3.52 21.88
CA LEU A 160 0.03 -4.93 21.80
C LEU A 160 -1.32 -5.12 22.49
N ASP A 161 -2.24 -5.81 21.82
CA ASP A 161 -3.63 -6.03 22.25
C ASP A 161 -3.79 -7.39 22.92
N GLU A 162 -4.75 -7.48 23.84
CA GLU A 162 -5.08 -8.73 24.58
C GLU A 162 -3.86 -9.35 25.29
N VAL A 163 -3.02 -8.52 25.88
CA VAL A 163 -1.89 -8.98 26.69
C VAL A 163 -2.45 -9.62 27.96
N THR A 164 -2.12 -10.88 28.22
CA THR A 164 -2.51 -11.58 29.45
C THR A 164 -1.29 -11.79 30.33
N TYR A 165 -1.47 -11.83 31.64
CA TYR A 165 -0.38 -12.17 32.55
C TYR A 165 0.25 -13.54 32.25
N LYS A 166 -0.52 -14.46 31.64
CA LYS A 166 -0.02 -15.75 31.19
C LYS A 166 0.98 -15.59 30.03
N ILE A 167 0.70 -14.69 29.06
CA ILE A 167 1.63 -14.36 27.98
C ILE A 167 2.92 -13.76 28.57
N LEU A 168 2.82 -12.85 29.56
CA LEU A 168 3.98 -12.26 30.22
C LEU A 168 4.80 -13.26 31.07
N GLN A 169 4.26 -14.44 31.36
CA GLN A 169 4.95 -15.53 32.05
C GLN A 169 5.56 -16.57 31.09
N ASP A 170 5.24 -16.49 29.79
CA ASP A 170 5.84 -17.33 28.74
C ASP A 170 7.37 -17.17 28.73
N ASP A 171 8.09 -18.22 28.34
CA ASP A 171 9.55 -18.26 28.34
C ASP A 171 10.18 -17.14 27.52
N HIS A 172 9.48 -16.65 26.49
CA HIS A 172 9.93 -15.53 25.67
C HIS A 172 9.85 -14.18 26.41
N PHE A 173 8.78 -13.96 27.19
CA PHE A 173 8.57 -12.73 27.97
C PHE A 173 9.14 -12.81 29.41
N ARG A 174 9.42 -14.01 29.92
CA ARG A 174 10.02 -14.21 31.25
C ARG A 174 11.41 -13.53 31.37
N LYS A 175 12.11 -13.37 30.25
CA LYS A 175 13.37 -12.64 30.17
C LYS A 175 13.22 -11.12 30.22
N LEU A 176 11.99 -10.62 30.18
CA LEU A 176 11.63 -9.20 30.14
C LEU A 176 10.68 -8.85 31.32
N PRO A 177 11.11 -9.02 32.57
CA PRO A 177 10.23 -8.90 33.75
C PRO A 177 9.65 -7.49 33.91
N TYR A 178 10.31 -6.46 33.38
CA TYR A 178 9.89 -5.08 33.44
C TYR A 178 8.63 -4.80 32.60
N LEU A 179 8.28 -5.63 31.62
CA LEU A 179 7.08 -5.43 30.81
C LEU A 179 5.78 -5.41 31.63
N LYS A 180 5.76 -6.10 32.77
CA LYS A 180 4.61 -6.10 33.70
C LYS A 180 4.28 -4.72 34.23
N ASN A 181 5.28 -3.83 34.34
CA ASN A 181 5.12 -2.47 34.85
C ASN A 181 4.59 -1.50 33.79
N HIS A 182 4.62 -1.90 32.52
CA HIS A 182 4.19 -1.10 31.37
C HIS A 182 2.87 -1.60 30.75
N VAL A 183 2.19 -2.55 31.41
CA VAL A 183 0.84 -2.98 30.99
C VAL A 183 -0.18 -1.95 31.43
N ASP A 184 -1.08 -1.60 30.53
CA ASP A 184 -2.20 -0.68 30.77
C ASP A 184 -3.53 -1.35 30.43
N THR A 185 -4.63 -0.68 30.78
CA THR A 185 -5.97 -1.14 30.43
C THR A 185 -6.54 -0.22 29.36
N CYS A 186 -6.95 -0.78 28.23
CA CYS A 186 -7.63 -0.02 27.19
C CYS A 186 -8.98 0.52 27.71
N PRO A 187 -9.22 1.83 27.70
CA PRO A 187 -10.46 2.41 28.23
C PRO A 187 -11.71 1.92 27.49
N GLU A 188 -11.59 1.67 26.18
CA GLU A 188 -12.70 1.27 25.30
C GLU A 188 -13.10 -0.21 25.46
N THR A 189 -12.11 -1.07 25.69
CA THR A 189 -12.34 -2.53 25.67
C THR A 189 -12.22 -3.19 27.04
N GLY A 190 -11.68 -2.49 28.04
CA GLY A 190 -11.36 -3.05 29.36
C GLY A 190 -10.28 -4.14 29.35
N LYS A 191 -9.60 -4.37 28.20
CA LYS A 191 -8.57 -5.39 28.06
C LYS A 191 -7.20 -4.83 28.38
N LEU A 192 -6.31 -5.72 28.85
CA LEU A 192 -4.91 -5.35 29.06
C LEU A 192 -4.19 -5.16 27.74
N ILE A 193 -3.45 -4.08 27.63
CA ILE A 193 -2.63 -3.69 26.50
C ILE A 193 -1.21 -3.39 26.95
N LEU A 194 -0.25 -3.50 26.05
CA LEU A 194 1.12 -3.04 26.25
C LEU A 194 1.41 -1.93 25.24
N PRO A 195 1.34 -0.65 25.65
CA PRO A 195 1.72 0.47 24.78
C PRO A 195 3.16 0.33 24.31
N LEU A 196 3.38 0.58 23.02
CA LEU A 196 4.69 0.50 22.35
C LEU A 196 5.17 1.84 21.85
N THR A 197 4.24 2.69 21.39
CA THR A 197 4.53 4.05 20.94
C THR A 197 3.42 5.00 21.36
N VAL A 198 3.79 6.24 21.60
CA VAL A 198 2.87 7.36 21.74
C VAL A 198 3.37 8.51 20.88
N ASP A 199 2.54 8.90 19.93
CA ASP A 199 2.80 10.03 19.04
C ASP A 199 1.81 11.13 19.33
N GLU A 200 2.29 12.35 19.60
CA GLU A 200 1.48 13.53 19.90
C GLU A 200 1.73 14.62 18.86
N LYS A 201 0.68 15.31 18.46
CA LYS A 201 0.73 16.43 17.55
C LYS A 201 -0.23 17.52 17.98
N ALA A 202 0.27 18.75 18.09
CA ALA A 202 -0.53 19.95 18.28
C ALA A 202 -0.43 20.79 17.00
N SER A 203 -1.56 21.16 16.41
CA SER A 203 -1.61 21.88 15.16
C SER A 203 -2.75 22.90 15.13
N ARG A 204 -2.60 23.92 14.30
CA ARG A 204 -3.66 24.84 13.93
C ARG A 204 -4.11 24.55 12.52
N VAL A 205 -5.41 24.34 12.32
CA VAL A 205 -6.03 24.11 11.02
C VAL A 205 -6.71 25.39 10.58
N ILE A 206 -6.48 25.80 9.32
CA ILE A 206 -7.12 26.93 8.69
C ILE A 206 -7.78 26.50 7.39
N TYR A 207 -8.99 27.00 7.15
CA TYR A 207 -9.79 26.65 5.99
C TYR A 207 -10.42 27.89 5.37
N ARG A 208 -10.50 27.90 4.04
CA ARG A 208 -11.34 28.83 3.26
C ARG A 208 -12.10 28.08 2.17
N LYS A 209 -13.31 28.53 1.89
CA LYS A 209 -14.20 27.91 0.91
C LYS A 209 -13.82 28.29 -0.53
N SER A 210 -13.47 29.54 -0.75
CA SER A 210 -13.18 30.05 -2.10
C SER A 210 -11.92 30.94 -2.11
N PRO A 211 -10.86 30.61 -2.89
CA PRO A 211 -10.65 29.28 -3.47
C PRO A 211 -10.53 28.22 -2.37
N HIS A 212 -11.03 27.01 -2.65
CA HIS A 212 -11.03 25.93 -1.64
C HIS A 212 -9.61 25.58 -1.20
N GLN A 213 -9.31 25.81 0.07
CA GLN A 213 -8.02 25.46 0.70
C GLN A 213 -8.23 25.08 2.16
N GLU A 214 -7.60 24.00 2.56
CA GLU A 214 -7.48 23.60 3.95
C GLU A 214 -5.99 23.39 4.23
N LYS A 215 -5.47 24.04 5.27
CA LYS A 215 -4.04 23.98 5.61
C LYS A 215 -3.84 23.70 7.08
N THR A 216 -2.85 22.90 7.40
CA THR A 216 -2.49 22.51 8.76
C THR A 216 -1.09 23.05 9.10
N ILE A 217 -0.98 23.77 10.21
CA ILE A 217 0.28 24.28 10.75
C ILE A 217 0.61 23.47 12.00
N ILE A 218 1.65 22.63 11.93
CA ILE A 218 2.10 21.82 13.05
C ILE A 218 2.97 22.68 13.96
N GLU A 219 2.47 22.96 15.14
CA GLU A 219 3.10 23.81 16.16
C GLU A 219 3.93 22.99 17.16
N GLY A 220 3.52 21.74 17.43
CA GLY A 220 4.22 20.80 18.28
C GLY A 220 4.10 19.38 17.77
N GLN A 221 5.19 18.61 17.83
CA GLN A 221 5.21 17.18 17.52
C GLN A 221 6.16 16.45 18.44
N ARG A 222 5.68 15.37 19.06
CA ARG A 222 6.46 14.48 19.92
C ARG A 222 6.16 13.04 19.55
N SER A 223 7.19 12.21 19.58
CA SER A 223 7.08 10.76 19.32
C SER A 223 7.93 10.03 20.35
N ASP A 224 7.35 9.10 21.08
CA ASP A 224 8.02 8.32 22.11
C ASP A 224 7.77 6.81 21.92
N GLY A 225 8.68 5.98 22.46
CA GLY A 225 8.61 4.53 22.38
C GLY A 225 9.35 3.96 21.18
N ILE A 226 8.88 2.81 20.66
CA ILE A 226 9.54 2.05 19.58
C ILE A 226 9.63 2.85 18.27
N SER A 227 8.77 3.85 18.05
CA SER A 227 8.86 4.74 16.89
C SER A 227 10.21 5.46 16.80
N LYS A 228 10.88 5.73 17.91
CA LYS A 228 12.25 6.26 17.93
C LYS A 228 13.31 5.26 17.47
N LEU A 229 13.04 3.96 17.58
CA LEU A 229 13.95 2.91 17.16
C LEU A 229 13.89 2.67 15.65
N ILE A 230 12.71 2.82 15.09
CA ILE A 230 12.48 2.67 13.66
C ILE A 230 12.66 4.07 13.08
N THR A 231 13.87 4.41 12.65
CA THR A 231 14.20 5.72 12.06
C THR A 231 13.48 5.99 10.74
N SER A 232 12.97 4.93 10.11
CA SER A 232 11.93 4.98 9.10
C SER A 232 10.53 4.85 9.73
N GLY A 233 10.35 5.30 10.97
CA GLY A 233 9.05 5.38 11.66
C GLY A 233 7.97 6.02 10.79
N ASN A 234 8.38 6.81 9.82
CA ASN A 234 7.54 7.30 8.73
C ASN A 234 6.92 6.19 7.87
N ILE A 235 7.48 4.97 7.78
CA ILE A 235 6.82 3.87 7.03
C ILE A 235 5.63 3.35 7.81
N LEU A 236 5.81 3.00 9.06
CA LEU A 236 4.72 2.51 9.89
C LEU A 236 3.74 3.64 10.19
N THR A 237 4.24 4.82 10.57
CA THR A 237 3.42 6.03 10.81
C THR A 237 2.76 6.52 9.52
N GLY A 238 3.38 6.38 8.36
CA GLY A 238 2.80 6.79 7.09
C GLY A 238 1.81 5.78 6.53
N MET A 239 2.09 4.47 6.62
CA MET A 239 1.07 3.43 6.37
C MET A 239 -0.11 3.60 7.32
N MET A 240 0.16 3.96 8.57
CA MET A 240 -0.86 4.23 9.57
C MET A 240 -1.56 5.57 9.36
N ALA A 241 -0.89 6.63 8.91
CA ALA A 241 -1.51 7.91 8.61
C ALA A 241 -2.51 7.84 7.46
N ASP A 242 -2.24 7.01 6.45
CA ASP A 242 -3.21 6.75 5.37
C ASP A 242 -4.38 5.86 5.85
N CYS A 243 -4.14 5.03 6.88
CA CYS A 243 -5.18 4.25 7.55
C CYS A 243 -6.04 5.09 8.50
N PHE A 244 -5.49 6.21 9.03
CA PHE A 244 -6.12 7.02 10.08
C PHE A 244 -6.31 8.48 9.64
N THR A 245 -6.87 8.68 8.44
CA THR A 245 -7.35 9.99 8.01
C THR A 245 -8.51 10.47 8.89
N ASP A 246 -8.73 11.78 8.96
CA ASP A 246 -9.88 12.31 9.70
C ASP A 246 -11.19 11.81 9.10
N VAL A 247 -12.05 11.29 9.95
CA VAL A 247 -13.39 10.88 9.59
C VAL A 247 -14.29 12.12 9.61
N ASP A 248 -14.87 12.48 8.46
CA ASP A 248 -15.87 13.52 8.36
C ASP A 248 -17.16 12.88 7.81
N ILE A 249 -18.13 12.61 8.71
CA ILE A 249 -19.39 11.98 8.33
C ILE A 249 -20.25 12.89 7.44
N TYR A 250 -20.00 14.20 7.42
CA TYR A 250 -20.69 15.16 6.55
C TYR A 250 -20.19 15.11 5.09
N GLN A 251 -19.10 14.38 4.78
CA GLN A 251 -18.75 14.04 3.40
C GLN A 251 -19.61 12.87 2.91
N ASP A 252 -19.77 12.72 1.60
CA ASP A 252 -20.51 11.60 1.02
C ASP A 252 -19.73 10.28 1.10
N GLN A 253 -18.41 10.38 1.06
CA GLN A 253 -17.50 9.26 1.22
C GLN A 253 -16.37 9.62 2.19
N VAL A 254 -16.07 8.71 3.08
CA VAL A 254 -14.95 8.79 4.02
C VAL A 254 -13.88 7.81 3.58
N ARG A 255 -12.68 8.29 3.31
CA ARG A 255 -11.57 7.43 2.94
C ARG A 255 -10.93 6.85 4.19
N LEU A 256 -10.96 5.54 4.32
CA LEU A 256 -10.36 4.80 5.43
C LEU A 256 -9.70 3.52 4.89
N LEU A 257 -8.49 3.19 5.40
CA LEU A 257 -7.79 1.96 5.03
C LEU A 257 -7.67 1.80 3.50
N GLN A 258 -7.43 2.90 2.79
CA GLN A 258 -7.36 2.99 1.33
C GLN A 258 -8.69 2.75 0.58
N TYR A 259 -9.81 2.59 1.28
CA TYR A 259 -11.14 2.37 0.68
C TYR A 259 -12.08 3.55 0.91
N PRO A 260 -12.93 3.90 -0.06
CA PRO A 260 -13.97 4.91 0.10
C PRO A 260 -15.20 4.30 0.78
N PHE A 261 -15.37 4.55 2.08
CA PHE A 261 -16.55 4.15 2.83
C PHE A 261 -17.69 5.14 2.60
N THR A 262 -18.89 4.63 2.32
CA THR A 262 -20.08 5.48 2.18
C THR A 262 -20.51 6.03 3.54
N SER A 263 -20.69 7.35 3.64
CA SER A 263 -21.20 7.97 4.86
C SER A 263 -22.67 7.57 5.15
N PRO A 264 -23.04 7.38 6.42
CA PRO A 264 -24.44 7.11 6.78
C PRO A 264 -25.40 8.27 6.51
N ILE A 265 -24.88 9.47 6.22
CA ILE A 265 -25.65 10.66 5.82
C ILE A 265 -25.26 11.14 4.42
N SER A 266 -24.75 10.25 3.54
CA SER A 266 -24.39 10.59 2.16
C SER A 266 -25.62 11.04 1.39
N SER A 267 -25.56 12.22 0.78
CA SER A 267 -26.64 12.78 -0.03
C SER A 267 -26.98 11.91 -1.24
N ALA A 268 -25.95 11.33 -1.88
CA ALA A 268 -26.08 10.57 -3.12
C ALA A 268 -26.62 9.14 -2.91
N SER A 269 -26.35 8.50 -1.77
CA SER A 269 -26.55 7.05 -1.69
C SER A 269 -27.00 6.50 -0.33
N ALA A 270 -26.97 7.26 0.75
CA ALA A 270 -27.20 6.73 2.09
C ALA A 270 -28.52 5.97 2.22
N ILE A 271 -29.63 6.53 1.76
CA ILE A 271 -30.95 5.90 1.84
C ILE A 271 -31.03 4.57 1.08
N SER A 272 -30.34 4.45 -0.03
CA SER A 272 -30.29 3.21 -0.82
C SER A 272 -29.28 2.20 -0.27
N PHE A 273 -28.25 2.68 0.40
CA PHE A 273 -27.13 1.89 0.88
C PHE A 273 -27.35 1.28 2.26
N TYR A 274 -28.07 2.01 3.15
CA TYR A 274 -28.26 1.64 4.55
C TYR A 274 -29.69 1.23 4.89
N ARG A 275 -29.81 0.50 6.00
CA ARG A 275 -31.06 0.29 6.76
C ARG A 275 -30.96 1.09 8.04
N TYR A 276 -32.01 1.82 8.39
CA TYR A 276 -32.06 2.66 9.58
C TYR A 276 -33.18 2.21 10.51
N PHE A 277 -32.95 2.28 11.81
CA PHE A 277 -33.85 1.85 12.85
C PHE A 277 -33.86 2.90 13.96
N ILE A 278 -34.99 3.48 14.29
CA ILE A 278 -35.16 4.27 15.51
C ILE A 278 -35.24 3.29 16.65
N VAL A 279 -34.33 3.44 17.63
CA VAL A 279 -34.25 2.53 18.78
C VAL A 279 -34.89 3.17 20.00
N ASP A 280 -34.49 4.42 20.32
CA ASP A 280 -34.93 5.10 21.52
C ASP A 280 -34.76 6.62 21.39
N THR A 281 -35.24 7.35 22.40
CA THR A 281 -34.98 8.77 22.59
C THR A 281 -34.35 8.94 23.96
N LEU A 282 -33.14 9.49 24.00
CA LEU A 282 -32.36 9.60 25.22
C LEU A 282 -31.63 10.95 25.31
N MET A 283 -31.10 11.24 26.48
CA MET A 283 -30.28 12.42 26.70
C MET A 283 -28.81 12.07 26.42
N VAL A 284 -28.16 12.87 25.57
CA VAL A 284 -26.69 12.86 25.39
C VAL A 284 -26.18 14.14 26.04
N GLU A 285 -25.58 14.01 27.21
CA GLU A 285 -25.28 15.13 28.10
C GLU A 285 -26.53 15.98 28.41
N ARG A 286 -26.67 17.16 27.81
CA ARG A 286 -27.83 18.06 28.01
C ARG A 286 -28.81 18.06 26.82
N ASP A 287 -28.46 17.38 25.73
CA ASP A 287 -29.24 17.39 24.50
C ASP A 287 -30.14 16.17 24.38
N LYS A 288 -31.43 16.36 24.12
CA LYS A 288 -32.38 15.29 23.81
C LYS A 288 -32.14 14.80 22.39
N CYS A 289 -31.89 13.50 22.20
CA CYS A 289 -31.51 12.92 20.94
C CYS A 289 -32.34 11.67 20.59
N TYR A 290 -32.62 11.49 19.31
CA TYR A 290 -33.10 10.22 18.77
C TYR A 290 -31.88 9.32 18.50
N ARG A 291 -31.91 8.12 19.05
CA ARG A 291 -30.94 7.07 18.74
C ARG A 291 -31.36 6.32 17.49
N ILE A 292 -30.56 6.38 16.45
CA ILE A 292 -30.78 5.70 15.17
C ILE A 292 -29.64 4.72 14.92
N ASP A 293 -29.96 3.44 14.98
CA ASP A 293 -29.03 2.40 14.57
C ASP A 293 -29.09 2.20 13.06
N PHE A 294 -27.94 1.96 12.43
CA PHE A 294 -27.86 1.76 11.00
C PHE A 294 -26.88 0.65 10.62
N THR A 295 -27.12 0.00 9.49
CA THR A 295 -26.26 -1.06 8.94
C THR A 295 -26.35 -1.07 7.41
N PRO A 296 -25.27 -1.41 6.68
CA PRO A 296 -25.34 -1.53 5.23
C PRO A 296 -26.29 -2.66 4.82
N ASN A 297 -26.94 -2.52 3.67
CA ASN A 297 -27.76 -3.57 3.09
C ASN A 297 -26.96 -4.83 2.80
N ASN A 298 -25.73 -4.65 2.31
CA ASN A 298 -24.74 -5.70 2.13
C ASN A 298 -23.55 -5.44 3.06
N PRO A 299 -23.31 -6.27 4.07
CA PRO A 299 -22.24 -6.07 5.05
C PRO A 299 -20.82 -6.16 4.45
N GLN A 300 -20.69 -6.59 3.21
CA GLN A 300 -19.39 -6.69 2.51
C GLN A 300 -19.02 -5.41 1.75
N ASP A 301 -20.00 -4.55 1.49
CA ASP A 301 -19.74 -3.26 0.84
C ASP A 301 -19.02 -2.33 1.82
N PHE A 302 -18.23 -1.39 1.29
CA PHE A 302 -17.51 -0.41 2.10
C PHE A 302 -18.49 0.62 2.68
N GLY A 303 -19.05 0.27 3.80
CA GLY A 303 -19.97 1.08 4.56
C GLY A 303 -19.80 0.84 6.04
N PHE A 304 -20.29 1.79 6.82
CA PHE A 304 -20.25 1.72 8.28
C PHE A 304 -21.48 0.99 8.83
N SER A 305 -21.36 0.48 10.04
CA SER A 305 -22.49 0.14 10.91
C SER A 305 -22.32 0.88 12.23
N GLY A 306 -23.41 1.20 12.87
CA GLY A 306 -23.32 1.90 14.15
C GLY A 306 -24.59 2.64 14.52
N THR A 307 -24.40 3.69 15.32
CA THR A 307 -25.48 4.52 15.89
C THR A 307 -25.22 5.99 15.60
N LEU A 308 -26.25 6.70 15.21
CA LEU A 308 -26.29 8.16 15.15
C LEU A 308 -27.24 8.68 16.21
N PHE A 309 -26.81 9.70 16.95
CA PHE A 309 -27.62 10.43 17.90
C PHE A 309 -28.01 11.77 17.27
N ILE A 310 -29.26 11.89 16.84
CA ILE A 310 -29.80 13.06 16.14
C ILE A 310 -30.53 13.95 17.12
N MET A 311 -30.21 15.22 17.17
CA MET A 311 -30.89 16.18 18.04
C MET A 311 -32.40 16.19 17.79
N ALA A 312 -33.18 16.11 18.88
CA ALA A 312 -34.64 16.10 18.83
C ALA A 312 -35.20 17.52 18.72
N ASP A 313 -34.65 18.29 17.81
CA ASP A 313 -35.07 19.66 17.50
C ASP A 313 -35.28 19.83 15.98
N SER A 314 -35.55 21.03 15.53
CA SER A 314 -35.76 21.34 14.11
C SER A 314 -34.48 21.39 13.28
N THR A 315 -33.31 21.29 13.90
CA THR A 315 -31.98 21.42 13.22
C THR A 315 -31.54 20.12 12.56
N TRP A 316 -32.02 18.95 13.04
CA TRP A 316 -31.66 17.61 12.55
C TRP A 316 -30.15 17.34 12.57
N ARG A 317 -29.42 17.92 13.53
CA ARG A 317 -27.97 17.80 13.69
C ARG A 317 -27.58 16.46 14.32
N VAL A 318 -26.42 15.95 13.94
CA VAL A 318 -25.84 14.78 14.59
C VAL A 318 -25.09 15.23 15.84
N ARG A 319 -25.54 14.86 17.04
CA ARG A 319 -24.90 15.18 18.33
C ARG A 319 -23.71 14.25 18.63
N ARG A 320 -23.86 12.98 18.27
CA ARG A 320 -22.82 11.95 18.40
C ARG A 320 -22.95 10.94 17.29
N ALA A 321 -21.81 10.47 16.79
CA ALA A 321 -21.74 9.38 15.84
C ALA A 321 -20.83 8.27 16.40
N GLU A 322 -21.37 7.08 16.56
CA GLU A 322 -20.65 5.87 16.93
C GLU A 322 -20.69 4.94 15.73
N ILE A 323 -19.61 4.87 14.98
CA ILE A 323 -19.56 4.14 13.71
C ILE A 323 -18.41 3.12 13.74
N GLY A 324 -18.58 2.02 13.05
CA GLY A 324 -17.57 0.99 12.94
C GLY A 324 -17.64 0.25 11.62
N ILE A 325 -16.62 -0.50 11.32
CA ILE A 325 -16.60 -1.38 10.16
C ILE A 325 -17.30 -2.70 10.55
N PRO A 326 -18.32 -3.15 9.78
CA PRO A 326 -18.95 -4.44 10.02
C PRO A 326 -17.92 -5.56 10.06
N SER A 327 -18.06 -6.50 10.98
CA SER A 327 -17.14 -7.66 11.13
C SER A 327 -17.07 -8.56 9.88
N ARG A 328 -18.06 -8.43 8.98
CA ARG A 328 -18.12 -9.12 7.68
C ARG A 328 -17.56 -8.30 6.53
N SER A 329 -17.09 -7.08 6.79
CA SER A 329 -16.42 -6.26 5.78
C SER A 329 -15.19 -6.97 5.25
N ASP A 330 -14.88 -6.77 3.98
CA ASP A 330 -13.77 -7.43 3.28
C ASP A 330 -12.42 -6.72 3.50
N VAL A 331 -12.30 -5.97 4.60
CA VAL A 331 -11.05 -5.34 5.00
C VAL A 331 -10.15 -6.38 5.70
N ASN A 332 -8.93 -6.55 5.17
CA ASN A 332 -7.97 -7.50 5.74
C ASN A 332 -7.32 -6.94 7.02
N PHE A 333 -6.83 -7.85 7.83
CA PHE A 333 -6.07 -7.58 9.06
C PHE A 333 -6.86 -6.85 10.15
N VAL A 334 -7.89 -6.08 9.81
CA VAL A 334 -8.74 -5.36 10.76
C VAL A 334 -9.75 -6.33 11.36
N ARG A 335 -9.71 -6.49 12.67
CA ARG A 335 -10.69 -7.29 13.43
C ARG A 335 -11.87 -6.44 13.87
N GLU A 336 -11.57 -5.24 14.28
CA GLU A 336 -12.52 -4.29 14.80
C GLU A 336 -12.02 -2.88 14.52
N MET A 337 -12.92 -2.02 14.12
CA MET A 337 -12.67 -0.59 14.01
C MET A 337 -13.89 0.13 14.52
N ARG A 338 -13.67 1.06 15.44
CA ARG A 338 -14.70 1.96 15.97
C ARG A 338 -14.22 3.39 15.86
N VAL A 339 -15.16 4.27 15.55
CA VAL A 339 -14.96 5.71 15.59
C VAL A 339 -16.11 6.32 16.38
N MET A 340 -15.79 7.07 17.40
CA MET A 340 -16.75 7.85 18.17
C MET A 340 -16.45 9.33 17.96
N GLN A 341 -17.43 10.09 17.55
CA GLN A 341 -17.32 11.53 17.33
C GLN A 341 -18.39 12.27 18.12
N ASP A 342 -17.97 13.27 18.85
CA ASP A 342 -18.83 14.18 19.56
C ASP A 342 -18.86 15.54 18.89
N PHE A 343 -20.06 16.06 18.74
CA PHE A 343 -20.33 17.36 18.14
C PHE A 343 -20.98 18.26 19.18
N HIS A 344 -20.57 19.52 19.23
CA HIS A 344 -21.15 20.53 20.10
C HIS A 344 -21.63 21.71 19.28
N THR A 345 -22.71 22.34 19.75
CA THR A 345 -23.20 23.59 19.16
C THR A 345 -22.58 24.74 19.94
N LEU A 346 -21.83 25.61 19.25
CA LEU A 346 -21.28 26.82 19.83
C LEU A 346 -22.37 27.84 20.14
N PRO A 347 -22.12 28.81 21.05
CA PRO A 347 -23.06 29.90 21.31
C PRO A 347 -23.43 30.73 20.07
N THR A 348 -22.57 30.73 19.06
CA THR A 348 -22.76 31.37 17.76
C THR A 348 -23.67 30.56 16.81
N GLY A 349 -24.05 29.35 17.19
CA GLY A 349 -24.99 28.51 16.46
C GLY A 349 -24.35 27.48 15.52
N GLU A 350 -23.02 27.48 15.33
CA GLU A 350 -22.30 26.49 14.55
C GLU A 350 -22.14 25.18 15.32
N GLN A 351 -22.27 24.06 14.59
CA GLN A 351 -21.96 22.75 15.14
C GLN A 351 -20.52 22.37 14.78
N VAL A 352 -19.71 22.08 15.81
CA VAL A 352 -18.30 21.76 15.67
C VAL A 352 -17.98 20.37 16.23
N VAL A 353 -16.96 19.71 15.69
CA VAL A 353 -16.39 18.49 16.25
C VAL A 353 -15.55 18.91 17.47
N THR A 354 -15.84 18.35 18.63
CA THR A 354 -15.03 18.59 19.84
C THR A 354 -14.06 17.45 20.12
N SER A 355 -14.51 16.22 19.91
CA SER A 355 -13.65 15.04 20.05
C SER A 355 -13.93 14.00 18.99
N SER A 356 -12.88 13.27 18.61
CA SER A 356 -12.97 12.10 17.77
C SER A 356 -12.00 11.05 18.30
N ARG A 357 -12.51 9.87 18.66
CA ARG A 357 -11.72 8.73 19.11
C ARG A 357 -11.88 7.59 18.12
N MET A 358 -10.76 7.08 17.63
CA MET A 358 -10.72 5.95 16.72
C MET A 358 -9.90 4.83 17.32
N LEU A 359 -10.49 3.64 17.40
CA LEU A 359 -9.84 2.41 17.84
C LEU A 359 -9.80 1.43 16.68
N VAL A 360 -8.62 0.93 16.32
CA VAL A 360 -8.44 -0.11 15.31
C VAL A 360 -7.68 -1.26 15.91
N ARG A 361 -8.28 -2.45 15.89
CA ARG A 361 -7.68 -3.70 16.37
C ARG A 361 -7.32 -4.57 15.19
N MET A 362 -6.05 -4.94 15.08
CA MET A 362 -5.49 -5.65 13.94
C MET A 362 -4.89 -7.00 14.35
N ALA A 363 -4.93 -7.96 13.42
CA ALA A 363 -4.24 -9.25 13.55
C ALA A 363 -3.71 -9.69 12.19
N LEU A 364 -2.39 -9.73 12.05
CA LEU A 364 -1.73 -10.20 10.82
C LEU A 364 -1.97 -11.69 10.60
N ALA A 365 -1.79 -12.50 11.64
CA ALA A 365 -2.07 -13.92 11.64
C ALA A 365 -2.56 -14.37 13.03
N SER A 366 -3.16 -15.55 13.11
CA SER A 366 -3.70 -16.07 14.38
C SER A 366 -2.63 -16.38 15.43
N TRP A 367 -1.40 -16.62 15.01
CA TRP A 367 -0.23 -16.93 15.85
C TRP A 367 0.66 -15.72 16.15
N ILE A 368 0.38 -14.55 15.51
CA ILE A 368 1.07 -13.30 15.78
C ILE A 368 0.28 -12.50 16.81
N GLN A 369 0.98 -11.89 17.78
CA GLN A 369 0.36 -11.03 18.78
C GLN A 369 -0.46 -9.93 18.09
N LYS A 370 -1.65 -9.70 18.59
CA LYS A 370 -2.56 -8.68 18.08
C LYS A 370 -2.03 -7.29 18.40
N VAL A 371 -2.37 -6.35 17.54
CA VAL A 371 -1.97 -4.95 17.65
C VAL A 371 -3.22 -4.09 17.69
N GLN A 372 -3.20 -3.08 18.55
CA GLN A 372 -4.22 -2.06 18.67
C GLN A 372 -3.62 -0.69 18.37
N VAL A 373 -4.35 0.13 17.63
CA VAL A 373 -4.05 1.55 17.47
C VAL A 373 -5.23 2.35 17.96
N GLU A 374 -4.97 3.25 18.88
CA GLU A 374 -5.94 4.23 19.35
C GLU A 374 -5.48 5.62 18.90
N ARG A 375 -6.40 6.36 18.29
CA ARG A 375 -6.19 7.75 17.91
C ARG A 375 -7.26 8.62 18.56
N VAL A 376 -6.83 9.58 19.34
CA VAL A 376 -7.69 10.56 20.01
C VAL A 376 -7.40 11.92 19.41
N VAL A 377 -8.44 12.61 18.97
CA VAL A 377 -8.36 13.97 18.42
C VAL A 377 -9.28 14.86 19.24
N HIS A 378 -8.77 16.00 19.67
CA HIS A 378 -9.55 17.06 20.30
C HIS A 378 -9.42 18.35 19.51
N CYS A 379 -10.54 18.98 19.24
CA CYS A 379 -10.61 20.25 18.52
C CYS A 379 -11.17 21.34 19.42
N SER A 380 -10.48 22.48 19.47
CA SER A 380 -10.82 23.61 20.33
C SER A 380 -10.49 24.94 19.65
N GLY A 381 -10.91 26.06 20.26
CA GLY A 381 -10.56 27.39 19.78
C GLY A 381 -11.10 27.68 18.36
N TRP A 382 -12.34 27.26 18.10
CA TRP A 382 -13.01 27.47 16.83
C TRP A 382 -13.24 28.97 16.58
N ASP A 383 -12.83 29.43 15.40
CA ASP A 383 -13.01 30.80 14.93
C ASP A 383 -13.41 30.82 13.45
N PHE A 384 -14.38 31.67 13.11
CA PHE A 384 -14.96 31.82 11.78
C PHE A 384 -14.66 33.17 11.15
N ALA A 385 -13.79 33.98 11.80
CA ALA A 385 -13.35 35.25 11.28
C ALA A 385 -12.53 35.09 9.97
N PRO A 386 -12.55 36.11 9.10
CA PRO A 386 -11.74 36.10 7.88
C PRO A 386 -10.24 35.95 8.18
N ILE A 387 -9.62 34.97 7.51
CA ILE A 387 -8.19 34.65 7.66
C ILE A 387 -7.39 35.40 6.59
N LYS A 388 -6.26 35.99 6.98
CA LYS A 388 -5.41 36.77 6.07
C LYS A 388 -4.81 35.87 4.97
N GLU A 389 -4.78 36.36 3.74
CA GLU A 389 -4.26 35.65 2.56
C GLU A 389 -2.83 35.10 2.77
N ARG A 390 -1.98 35.86 3.48
CA ARG A 390 -0.60 35.44 3.81
C ARG A 390 -0.52 34.13 4.60
N GLU A 391 -1.57 33.78 5.34
CA GLU A 391 -1.60 32.54 6.14
C GLU A 391 -1.79 31.31 5.27
N PHE A 392 -2.39 31.49 4.08
CA PHE A 392 -2.51 30.44 3.07
C PHE A 392 -1.33 30.38 2.08
N ALA A 393 -0.40 31.36 2.13
CA ALA A 393 0.65 31.56 1.12
C ALA A 393 1.78 30.52 1.15
N PHE A 394 1.83 29.61 2.13
CA PHE A 394 2.84 28.54 2.12
C PHE A 394 2.44 27.42 1.17
N GLY A 395 3.44 26.78 0.55
CA GLY A 395 3.21 25.65 -0.33
C GLY A 395 2.77 24.41 0.42
N GLY A 396 2.02 23.49 -0.27
CA GLY A 396 1.46 22.28 0.32
C GLY A 396 0.31 22.52 1.29
N ASP A 397 -0.25 21.43 1.82
CA ASP A 397 -1.39 21.47 2.76
C ASP A 397 -0.93 21.46 4.22
N THR A 398 0.35 21.16 4.47
CA THR A 398 0.90 21.09 5.84
C THR A 398 2.22 21.84 5.91
N ARG A 399 2.35 22.71 6.90
CA ARG A 399 3.60 23.37 7.30
C ARG A 399 3.99 22.94 8.69
N GLN A 400 5.21 22.52 8.87
CA GLN A 400 5.78 22.22 10.19
C GLN A 400 6.62 23.41 10.66
N GLU A 401 6.36 23.91 11.86
CA GLU A 401 7.19 24.94 12.46
C GLU A 401 8.58 24.38 12.81
N PRO A 402 9.66 25.14 12.62
CA PRO A 402 11.01 24.69 12.93
C PRO A 402 11.20 24.26 14.40
N SER A 403 10.46 24.90 15.32
CA SER A 403 10.49 24.62 16.76
C SER A 403 9.57 23.46 17.18
N SER A 404 8.78 22.90 16.30
CA SER A 404 7.72 21.92 16.64
C SER A 404 8.22 20.67 17.37
N GLN A 405 9.44 20.23 17.07
CA GLN A 405 10.05 19.06 17.72
C GLN A 405 10.82 19.40 19.02
N LEU A 406 10.97 20.68 19.32
CA LEU A 406 11.73 21.18 20.46
C LEU A 406 10.84 21.79 21.54
N ARG A 407 9.52 21.56 21.49
CA ARG A 407 8.56 22.09 22.46
C ARG A 407 8.81 21.49 23.85
N ASP A 408 8.76 22.33 24.85
CA ASP A 408 8.97 22.00 26.25
C ASP A 408 7.72 21.39 26.93
N SER A 409 7.87 21.00 28.18
CA SER A 409 6.77 20.43 28.97
C SER A 409 5.63 21.42 29.23
N VAL A 410 5.91 22.73 29.29
CA VAL A 410 4.90 23.77 29.52
C VAL A 410 3.97 23.85 28.31
N PHE A 411 4.53 23.84 27.08
CA PHE A 411 3.75 23.79 25.87
C PHE A 411 2.82 22.56 25.85
N TRP A 412 3.35 21.37 26.17
CA TRP A 412 2.56 20.15 26.14
C TRP A 412 1.48 20.09 27.21
N GLN A 413 1.75 20.63 28.39
CA GLN A 413 0.72 20.76 29.45
C GLN A 413 -0.44 21.66 29.01
N ALA A 414 -0.17 22.74 28.28
CA ALA A 414 -1.20 23.61 27.74
C ALA A 414 -1.94 23.04 26.53
N ALA A 415 -1.25 22.26 25.68
CA ALA A 415 -1.81 21.71 24.46
C ALA A 415 -2.65 20.43 24.68
N ARG A 416 -2.37 19.66 25.76
CA ARG A 416 -3.07 18.41 26.08
C ARG A 416 -4.41 18.68 26.75
N PRO A 417 -5.53 18.20 26.21
CA PRO A 417 -6.82 18.25 26.91
C PRO A 417 -6.91 17.22 28.04
N GLU A 418 -6.17 16.10 27.92
CA GLU A 418 -6.09 15.03 28.92
C GLU A 418 -4.61 14.67 29.19
N PRO A 419 -4.21 14.40 30.45
CA PRO A 419 -2.85 13.98 30.75
C PRO A 419 -2.54 12.62 30.14
N LEU A 420 -1.26 12.35 29.89
CA LEU A 420 -0.81 11.01 29.51
C LEU A 420 -1.04 10.02 30.67
N THR A 421 -1.29 8.76 30.35
CA THR A 421 -1.26 7.69 31.36
C THR A 421 0.18 7.52 31.84
N ARG A 422 0.36 6.89 33.01
CA ARG A 422 1.69 6.61 33.55
C ARG A 422 2.54 5.79 32.57
N THR A 423 1.94 4.81 31.92
CA THR A 423 2.61 3.93 30.95
C THR A 423 3.00 4.68 29.66
N GLU A 424 2.20 5.65 29.23
CA GLU A 424 2.49 6.53 28.10
C GLU A 424 3.63 7.53 28.42
N ASP A 425 3.70 8.04 29.62
CA ASP A 425 4.75 8.97 30.04
C ASP A 425 6.09 8.26 30.28
N ASP A 426 6.06 7.02 30.78
CA ASP A 426 7.23 6.17 31.02
C ASP A 426 7.78 5.45 29.77
N MET A 427 7.33 5.82 28.54
CA MET A 427 7.76 5.19 27.28
C MET A 427 9.28 5.24 27.06
N GLY A 428 9.94 6.34 27.48
CA GLY A 428 11.39 6.47 27.40
C GLY A 428 12.12 5.43 28.27
N LEU A 429 11.58 5.11 29.43
CA LEU A 429 12.11 4.07 30.33
C LEU A 429 11.97 2.69 29.71
N LEU A 430 10.80 2.38 29.15
CA LEU A 430 10.54 1.10 28.45
C LEU A 430 11.56 0.90 27.31
N LEU A 431 11.80 1.94 26.53
CA LEU A 431 12.76 1.91 25.44
C LEU A 431 14.18 1.65 25.92
N HIS A 432 14.60 2.32 26.99
CA HIS A 432 15.93 2.09 27.60
C HIS A 432 16.08 0.65 28.12
N GLN A 433 15.04 0.08 28.72
CA GLN A 433 15.00 -1.30 29.20
C GLN A 433 15.09 -2.31 28.04
N PHE A 434 14.42 -2.06 26.91
CA PHE A 434 14.57 -2.88 25.70
C PHE A 434 16.02 -2.88 25.21
N TYR A 435 16.68 -1.71 25.13
CA TYR A 435 18.07 -1.62 24.68
C TYR A 435 19.06 -2.33 25.61
N SER A 436 18.80 -2.36 26.89
CA SER A 436 19.65 -3.05 27.87
C SER A 436 19.50 -4.57 27.85
N THR A 437 18.41 -5.07 27.23
CA THR A 437 18.10 -6.50 27.16
C THR A 437 19.02 -7.23 26.20
N ARG A 438 19.69 -8.29 26.69
CA ARG A 438 20.58 -9.14 25.88
C ARG A 438 19.79 -9.82 24.77
N GLY A 439 20.26 -9.71 23.51
CA GLY A 439 19.64 -10.31 22.35
C GLY A 439 18.59 -9.42 21.64
N PHE A 440 18.11 -8.37 22.27
CA PHE A 440 17.13 -7.47 21.65
C PHE A 440 17.72 -6.69 20.46
N LYS A 441 18.96 -6.17 20.62
CA LYS A 441 19.65 -5.41 19.56
C LYS A 441 19.81 -6.18 18.24
N PRO A 442 20.36 -7.42 18.24
CA PRO A 442 20.46 -8.19 16.99
C PRO A 442 19.08 -8.55 16.40
N LEU A 443 18.07 -8.82 17.22
CA LEU A 443 16.70 -9.07 16.74
C LEU A 443 16.09 -7.83 16.09
N LEU A 444 16.23 -6.68 16.70
CA LEU A 444 15.80 -5.40 16.15
C LEU A 444 16.52 -5.10 14.83
N TRP A 445 17.84 -5.30 14.80
CA TRP A 445 18.67 -5.09 13.62
C TRP A 445 18.25 -5.98 12.46
N LEU A 446 17.99 -7.27 12.71
CA LEU A 446 17.51 -8.22 11.71
C LEU A 446 16.10 -7.84 11.21
N GLY A 447 15.21 -7.49 12.14
CA GLY A 447 13.85 -7.06 11.80
C GLY A 447 13.84 -5.78 10.95
N LYS A 448 14.67 -4.81 11.31
CA LYS A 448 14.86 -3.58 10.51
C LYS A 448 15.42 -3.89 9.12
N ALA A 449 16.46 -4.72 9.03
CA ALA A 449 17.04 -5.12 7.75
C ALA A 449 15.99 -5.78 6.83
N PHE A 450 15.14 -6.62 7.38
CA PHE A 450 14.07 -7.29 6.62
C PHE A 450 12.96 -6.31 6.17
N ILE A 451 12.50 -5.43 7.06
CA ILE A 451 11.40 -4.49 6.76
C ILE A 451 11.89 -3.35 5.85
N GLU A 452 13.05 -2.79 6.14
CA GLU A 452 13.58 -1.61 5.46
C GLU A 452 14.45 -1.97 4.25
N ASN A 453 14.81 -3.25 4.09
CA ASN A 453 15.71 -3.75 3.05
C ASN A 453 17.12 -3.10 3.09
N TYR A 454 17.48 -2.54 4.25
CA TYR A 454 18.79 -1.94 4.53
C TYR A 454 19.29 -2.33 5.92
N VAL A 455 20.59 -2.48 6.03
CA VAL A 455 21.31 -2.77 7.27
C VAL A 455 21.94 -1.48 7.78
N GLU A 456 21.45 -0.98 8.89
CA GLU A 456 22.04 0.20 9.54
C GLU A 456 23.37 -0.15 10.20
N THR A 457 24.39 0.69 10.03
CA THR A 457 25.69 0.51 10.70
C THR A 457 25.62 0.86 12.19
N SER A 458 24.59 1.57 12.60
CA SER A 458 24.32 1.85 14.02
C SER A 458 22.81 1.91 14.26
N ILE A 459 22.34 1.19 15.28
CA ILE A 459 20.93 1.21 15.73
C ILE A 459 20.76 2.01 17.03
N ARG A 460 21.78 2.71 17.48
CA ARG A 460 21.74 3.48 18.73
C ARG A 460 21.05 4.83 18.49
N PRO A 461 20.08 5.26 19.33
CA PRO A 461 19.43 6.56 19.18
C PRO A 461 20.39 7.75 19.37
N ASP A 462 21.38 7.59 20.27
CA ASP A 462 22.42 8.58 20.54
C ASP A 462 23.45 8.69 19.41
N ARG A 463 23.56 7.65 18.58
CA ARG A 463 24.46 7.58 17.43
C ARG A 463 23.74 6.98 16.23
N PRO A 464 22.89 7.74 15.55
CA PRO A 464 22.13 7.23 14.41
C PRO A 464 23.04 6.83 13.25
N SER A 465 22.58 5.89 12.43
CA SER A 465 23.33 5.38 11.30
C SER A 465 23.73 6.49 10.32
N LYS A 466 25.02 6.60 10.02
CA LYS A 466 25.56 7.52 9.01
C LYS A 466 25.69 6.87 7.65
N VAL A 467 25.78 5.54 7.61
CA VAL A 467 25.87 4.74 6.40
C VAL A 467 24.99 3.51 6.55
N ASP A 468 24.16 3.25 5.56
CA ASP A 468 23.33 2.05 5.48
C ASP A 468 23.85 1.14 4.38
N ILE A 469 23.91 -0.17 4.66
CA ILE A 469 24.30 -1.22 3.71
C ILE A 469 23.02 -1.81 3.08
N GLY A 470 22.96 -1.87 1.77
CA GLY A 470 21.79 -2.36 1.04
C GLY A 470 21.56 -1.60 -0.26
N PRO A 471 20.50 -1.95 -1.00
CA PRO A 471 19.37 -2.83 -0.62
C PRO A 471 19.74 -4.31 -0.55
N VAL A 472 19.23 -5.02 0.48
CA VAL A 472 19.59 -6.42 0.76
C VAL A 472 19.06 -7.38 -0.31
N ASN A 473 17.87 -7.12 -0.87
CA ASN A 473 17.25 -7.94 -1.92
C ASN A 473 17.97 -7.88 -3.27
N SER A 474 18.96 -7.01 -3.44
CA SER A 474 19.79 -6.91 -4.64
C SER A 474 21.24 -7.36 -4.43
N MET A 475 21.54 -7.97 -3.27
CA MET A 475 22.91 -8.47 -2.99
C MET A 475 23.26 -9.72 -3.79
N LEU A 476 22.26 -10.51 -4.13
CA LEU A 476 22.41 -11.76 -4.88
C LEU A 476 21.54 -11.71 -6.13
N GLY A 477 22.05 -12.15 -7.25
CA GLY A 477 21.26 -12.25 -8.47
C GLY A 477 21.89 -13.20 -9.49
N THR A 478 21.22 -13.36 -10.61
CA THR A 478 21.69 -14.19 -11.71
C THR A 478 21.15 -13.67 -13.05
N ASN A 479 22.00 -13.74 -14.08
CA ASN A 479 21.58 -13.55 -15.47
C ASN A 479 22.44 -14.39 -16.40
N SER A 480 22.12 -14.39 -17.71
CA SER A 480 22.76 -15.28 -18.67
C SER A 480 24.23 -14.93 -19.01
N VAL A 481 24.67 -13.71 -18.73
CA VAL A 481 26.03 -13.24 -19.02
C VAL A 481 26.92 -13.35 -17.79
N GLU A 482 26.45 -12.83 -16.64
CA GLU A 482 27.21 -12.84 -15.40
C GLU A 482 27.17 -14.19 -14.67
N GLY A 483 26.22 -15.06 -15.04
CA GLY A 483 25.91 -16.21 -14.20
C GLY A 483 25.36 -15.73 -12.85
N PHE A 484 25.80 -16.36 -11.77
CA PHE A 484 25.58 -15.86 -10.42
C PHE A 484 26.44 -14.61 -10.19
N HIS A 485 25.89 -13.62 -9.51
CA HIS A 485 26.65 -12.43 -9.09
C HIS A 485 26.39 -12.04 -7.65
N LEU A 486 27.42 -11.45 -7.04
CA LEU A 486 27.37 -10.87 -5.70
C LEU A 486 27.52 -9.35 -5.81
N ARG A 487 26.62 -8.61 -5.16
CA ARG A 487 26.64 -7.15 -5.10
C ARG A 487 26.68 -6.66 -3.65
N VAL A 488 27.56 -5.73 -3.35
CA VAL A 488 27.57 -5.01 -2.07
C VAL A 488 27.28 -3.55 -2.36
N SER A 489 26.31 -3.00 -1.67
CA SER A 489 25.85 -1.62 -1.87
C SER A 489 25.80 -0.88 -0.54
N ALA A 490 26.07 0.42 -0.58
CA ALA A 490 25.96 1.28 0.59
C ALA A 490 25.48 2.68 0.19
N GLN A 491 24.86 3.37 1.13
CA GLN A 491 24.45 4.77 0.99
C GLN A 491 24.67 5.54 2.28
N THR A 492 25.02 6.81 2.17
CA THR A 492 25.06 7.72 3.32
C THR A 492 23.67 8.23 3.67
N THR A 493 23.49 8.64 4.92
CA THR A 493 22.23 9.21 5.41
C THR A 493 22.43 10.69 5.76
N ALA A 494 21.35 11.40 6.00
CA ALA A 494 21.37 12.79 6.47
C ALA A 494 22.09 12.97 7.83
N ASN A 495 22.27 11.88 8.59
CA ASN A 495 23.05 11.90 9.84
C ASN A 495 24.56 12.07 9.60
N LEU A 496 25.07 11.81 8.39
CA LEU A 496 26.42 12.16 7.99
C LEU A 496 26.50 13.62 7.52
N HIS A 497 25.60 13.98 6.58
CA HIS A 497 25.46 15.36 6.09
C HIS A 497 24.05 15.58 5.52
N PRO A 498 23.31 16.62 5.97
CA PRO A 498 21.89 16.78 5.62
C PRO A 498 21.62 17.21 4.17
N HIS A 499 22.64 17.60 3.44
CA HIS A 499 22.54 18.07 2.04
C HIS A 499 23.36 17.23 1.06
N LEU A 500 24.36 16.47 1.52
CA LEU A 500 25.26 15.70 0.66
C LEU A 500 25.11 14.20 0.89
N PHE A 501 24.78 13.46 -0.16
CA PHE A 501 24.56 12.03 -0.12
C PHE A 501 25.47 11.31 -1.10
N LEU A 502 26.06 10.21 -0.64
CA LEU A 502 26.86 9.30 -1.45
C LEU A 502 26.13 7.96 -1.52
N ARG A 503 26.06 7.37 -2.68
CA ARG A 503 25.56 6.02 -2.90
C ARG A 503 26.49 5.28 -3.83
N GLY A 504 26.76 4.01 -3.54
CA GLY A 504 27.61 3.19 -4.39
C GLY A 504 27.34 1.71 -4.23
N ASN A 505 27.76 0.96 -5.23
CA ASN A 505 27.80 -0.49 -5.18
C ASN A 505 29.02 -1.03 -5.91
N LEU A 506 29.41 -2.24 -5.53
CA LEU A 506 30.42 -3.06 -6.19
C LEU A 506 29.81 -4.44 -6.44
N LYS A 507 29.90 -4.94 -7.65
CA LYS A 507 29.33 -6.21 -8.11
C LYS A 507 30.40 -7.07 -8.81
N TYR A 508 30.41 -8.36 -8.54
CA TYR A 508 31.25 -9.34 -9.22
C TYR A 508 30.38 -10.42 -9.86
N GLY A 509 30.51 -10.62 -11.15
CA GLY A 509 29.87 -11.70 -11.88
C GLY A 509 30.81 -12.92 -11.99
N PHE A 510 30.31 -14.09 -11.58
CA PHE A 510 31.12 -15.33 -11.60
C PHE A 510 31.16 -15.99 -12.98
N GLY A 511 30.21 -15.67 -13.85
CA GLY A 511 30.19 -16.20 -15.22
C GLY A 511 31.04 -15.41 -16.21
N ASP A 512 31.11 -14.10 -16.05
CA ASP A 512 31.92 -13.21 -16.91
C ASP A 512 33.23 -12.75 -16.26
N GLU A 513 33.45 -13.12 -14.98
CA GLU A 513 34.65 -12.81 -14.19
C GLU A 513 35.00 -11.30 -14.14
N ARG A 514 33.96 -10.44 -14.22
CA ARG A 514 34.15 -8.97 -14.29
C ARG A 514 33.64 -8.26 -13.04
N TRP A 515 34.43 -7.27 -12.62
CA TRP A 515 34.00 -6.29 -11.63
C TRP A 515 33.18 -5.18 -12.29
N LYS A 516 32.08 -4.83 -11.67
CA LYS A 516 31.14 -3.78 -12.08
C LYS A 516 30.79 -2.93 -10.88
N GLY A 517 30.27 -1.74 -11.10
CA GLY A 517 29.88 -0.90 -9.98
C GLY A 517 29.28 0.43 -10.37
N MET A 518 28.77 1.11 -9.37
CA MET A 518 28.17 2.42 -9.50
C MET A 518 28.59 3.31 -8.33
N GLY A 519 28.85 4.56 -8.62
CA GLY A 519 29.03 5.63 -7.64
C GLY A 519 28.15 6.82 -7.99
N GLU A 520 27.45 7.39 -7.02
CA GLU A 520 26.60 8.56 -7.16
C GLU A 520 26.84 9.54 -6.02
N VAL A 521 26.94 10.81 -6.37
CA VAL A 521 26.99 11.93 -5.45
C VAL A 521 25.76 12.79 -5.70
N THR A 522 24.96 13.02 -4.66
CA THR A 522 23.75 13.84 -4.73
C THR A 522 23.87 15.00 -3.75
N TYR A 523 23.65 16.21 -4.23
CA TYR A 523 23.48 17.41 -3.42
C TYR A 523 22.00 17.82 -3.39
N SER A 524 21.45 17.97 -2.19
CA SER A 524 20.08 18.43 -1.98
C SER A 524 20.05 19.89 -1.52
N PHE A 525 19.32 20.74 -2.22
CA PHE A 525 19.18 22.16 -1.86
C PHE A 525 18.33 22.38 -0.61
N ASN A 526 17.48 21.41 -0.26
CA ASN A 526 16.73 21.42 0.99
C ASN A 526 17.30 20.39 1.98
N ARG A 527 17.25 20.73 3.25
CA ARG A 527 17.66 19.86 4.33
C ARG A 527 16.80 18.59 4.33
N LYS A 528 17.42 17.43 4.42
CA LYS A 528 16.78 16.13 4.50
C LYS A 528 16.85 15.57 5.92
N ALA A 529 15.88 14.74 6.26
CA ALA A 529 15.84 14.06 7.55
C ALA A 529 16.61 12.74 7.53
N TYR A 530 16.56 12.00 6.41
CA TYR A 530 17.22 10.70 6.29
C TYR A 530 17.89 10.48 4.92
N SER A 531 17.21 10.69 3.81
CA SER A 531 17.69 10.36 2.46
C SER A 531 17.44 11.45 1.43
N SER A 532 18.19 11.42 0.31
CA SER A 532 18.11 12.41 -0.76
C SER A 532 16.76 12.42 -1.49
N HIS A 533 16.05 11.30 -1.53
CA HIS A 533 14.78 11.16 -2.28
C HIS A 533 13.53 11.60 -1.51
N GLU A 534 13.69 12.09 -0.27
CA GLU A 534 12.57 12.62 0.51
C GLU A 534 11.89 13.80 -0.20
N TYR A 535 10.57 13.87 -0.04
CA TYR A 535 9.75 14.96 -0.55
C TYR A 535 9.99 16.28 0.23
N PRO A 536 10.02 17.44 -0.42
CA PRO A 536 10.13 17.63 -1.87
C PRO A 536 11.56 17.38 -2.38
N ALA A 537 11.70 16.78 -3.58
CA ALA A 537 13.00 16.61 -4.19
C ALA A 537 13.47 17.95 -4.80
N ARG A 538 14.68 18.41 -4.42
CA ARG A 538 15.39 19.57 -5.00
C ARG A 538 16.87 19.20 -5.02
N ASN A 539 17.22 18.35 -5.98
CA ASN A 539 18.51 17.66 -5.98
C ASN A 539 19.25 17.85 -7.30
N VAL A 540 20.56 17.86 -7.20
CA VAL A 540 21.47 17.64 -8.33
C VAL A 540 22.33 16.44 -8.00
N SER A 541 22.45 15.50 -8.93
CA SER A 541 23.28 14.32 -8.77
C SER A 541 24.21 14.09 -9.95
N VAL A 542 25.35 13.51 -9.69
CA VAL A 542 26.30 13.02 -10.69
C VAL A 542 26.58 11.56 -10.36
N SER A 543 26.52 10.70 -11.38
CA SER A 543 26.77 9.28 -11.21
C SER A 543 27.63 8.73 -12.33
N TYR A 544 28.42 7.72 -11.97
CA TYR A 544 29.11 6.83 -12.89
C TYR A 544 28.67 5.40 -12.60
N GLU A 545 28.36 4.64 -13.66
CA GLU A 545 27.92 3.26 -13.58
C GLU A 545 28.53 2.43 -14.68
N ASN A 546 29.09 1.26 -14.33
CA ASN A 546 29.54 0.23 -15.25
C ASN A 546 28.81 -1.07 -14.87
N ASP A 547 28.02 -1.62 -15.80
CA ASP A 547 27.21 -2.79 -15.51
C ASP A 547 26.80 -3.52 -16.82
N VAL A 548 25.98 -4.57 -16.68
CA VAL A 548 25.38 -5.31 -17.78
C VAL A 548 23.85 -5.24 -17.69
N ALA A 549 23.18 -5.05 -18.83
CA ALA A 549 21.72 -4.95 -18.88
C ALA A 549 21.20 -5.44 -20.24
N SER A 550 19.92 -5.78 -20.28
CA SER A 550 19.22 -5.94 -21.54
C SER A 550 18.76 -4.57 -22.09
N PRO A 551 18.76 -4.36 -23.41
CA PRO A 551 18.27 -3.12 -24.01
C PRO A 551 16.83 -2.76 -23.64
N SER A 552 15.97 -3.73 -23.32
CA SER A 552 14.60 -3.50 -22.87
C SER A 552 14.49 -3.08 -21.41
N ASP A 553 15.54 -3.30 -20.59
CA ASP A 553 15.48 -2.98 -19.14
C ASP A 553 15.34 -1.48 -18.88
N LYS A 554 15.75 -0.63 -19.82
CA LYS A 554 15.54 0.83 -19.73
C LYS A 554 14.07 1.26 -19.73
N PHE A 555 13.15 0.39 -20.11
CA PHE A 555 11.70 0.65 -20.15
C PHE A 555 10.97 0.06 -18.94
N LEU A 556 11.68 -0.66 -18.03
CA LEU A 556 11.14 -1.18 -16.79
C LEU A 556 11.12 -0.10 -15.68
N ASP A 557 10.05 -0.08 -14.92
CA ASP A 557 9.91 0.80 -13.75
C ASP A 557 10.55 0.20 -12.48
N THR A 558 11.01 -1.06 -12.53
CA THR A 558 11.53 -1.81 -11.38
C THR A 558 13.06 -1.95 -11.44
N ASP A 559 13.70 -2.10 -10.25
CA ASP A 559 15.12 -2.41 -10.17
C ASP A 559 15.42 -3.81 -10.76
N ARG A 560 16.28 -3.85 -11.77
CA ARG A 560 16.68 -5.07 -12.49
C ARG A 560 17.43 -6.10 -11.62
N ASP A 561 18.19 -5.63 -10.63
CA ASP A 561 19.03 -6.48 -9.78
C ASP A 561 18.28 -7.08 -8.58
N ASN A 562 16.95 -6.89 -8.51
CA ASN A 562 16.15 -7.53 -7.48
C ASN A 562 16.11 -9.05 -7.70
N VAL A 563 16.56 -9.83 -6.70
CA VAL A 563 16.62 -11.30 -6.74
C VAL A 563 15.31 -11.96 -7.17
N PHE A 564 14.18 -11.36 -6.83
CA PHE A 564 12.86 -11.88 -7.22
C PHE A 564 12.57 -11.68 -8.70
N VAL A 565 13.03 -10.60 -9.32
CA VAL A 565 12.88 -10.33 -10.76
C VAL A 565 13.83 -11.19 -11.60
N ALA A 566 14.92 -11.67 -11.01
CA ALA A 566 15.87 -12.57 -11.66
C ALA A 566 15.30 -13.98 -11.94
N LEU A 567 14.24 -14.39 -11.24
CA LEU A 567 13.55 -15.67 -11.48
C LEU A 567 12.69 -15.57 -12.74
N LYS A 568 13.26 -15.90 -13.91
CA LYS A 568 12.61 -15.76 -15.22
C LYS A 568 12.23 -17.13 -15.81
N TRP A 569 11.19 -17.18 -16.66
CA TRP A 569 10.73 -18.39 -17.36
C TRP A 569 11.65 -18.79 -18.50
N ALA A 570 12.34 -17.80 -19.09
CA ALA A 570 13.31 -18.04 -20.13
C ALA A 570 14.55 -17.15 -19.91
N PRO A 571 15.74 -17.66 -20.28
CA PRO A 571 16.96 -16.88 -20.18
C PRO A 571 16.92 -15.68 -21.15
N VAL A 572 17.54 -14.58 -20.74
CA VAL A 572 17.69 -13.37 -21.55
C VAL A 572 19.11 -13.35 -22.10
N HIS A 573 19.29 -13.79 -23.36
CA HIS A 573 20.62 -13.90 -23.96
C HIS A 573 21.12 -12.61 -24.64
N HIS A 574 20.22 -11.67 -24.92
CA HIS A 574 20.56 -10.40 -25.57
C HIS A 574 20.80 -9.33 -24.51
N MET A 575 22.06 -9.13 -24.15
CA MET A 575 22.50 -8.18 -23.13
C MET A 575 23.62 -7.29 -23.69
N ASN A 576 23.88 -6.20 -23.02
CA ASN A 576 25.04 -5.34 -23.32
C ASN A 576 25.73 -4.91 -22.03
N TYR A 577 27.06 -4.86 -22.07
CA TYR A 577 27.82 -4.09 -21.11
C TYR A 577 27.63 -2.62 -21.43
N PHE A 578 27.46 -1.81 -20.40
CA PHE A 578 27.40 -0.38 -20.58
C PHE A 578 28.27 0.36 -19.56
N GLU A 579 28.73 1.48 -19.97
CA GLU A 579 29.41 2.45 -19.10
C GLU A 579 28.71 3.80 -19.29
N ARG A 580 28.27 4.37 -18.17
CA ARG A 580 27.39 5.51 -18.15
C ARG A 580 27.92 6.59 -17.21
N CYS A 581 28.07 7.80 -17.70
CA CYS A 581 28.24 9.00 -16.90
C CYS A 581 26.95 9.85 -17.02
N GLN A 582 26.42 10.28 -15.90
CA GLN A 582 25.15 10.98 -15.89
C GLN A 582 25.14 12.14 -14.91
N ALA A 583 24.63 13.28 -15.30
CA ALA A 583 24.23 14.39 -14.42
C ALA A 583 22.71 14.50 -14.45
N HIS A 584 22.10 14.63 -13.30
CA HIS A 584 20.65 14.66 -13.16
C HIS A 584 20.22 15.77 -12.21
N VAL A 585 19.19 16.53 -12.61
CA VAL A 585 18.51 17.53 -11.79
C VAL A 585 17.10 17.05 -11.55
N ASP A 586 16.65 17.12 -10.31
CA ASP A 586 15.31 16.72 -9.90
C ASP A 586 14.72 17.83 -9.03
N TRP A 587 13.72 18.52 -9.57
CA TRP A 587 13.12 19.67 -8.93
C TRP A 587 11.62 19.51 -8.78
N GLU A 588 11.15 19.51 -7.56
CA GLU A 588 9.77 19.26 -7.23
C GLU A 588 9.15 20.43 -6.47
N TRP A 589 7.95 20.79 -6.89
CA TRP A 589 7.11 21.79 -6.24
C TRP A 589 6.00 21.13 -5.45
N GLU A 590 5.52 21.82 -4.45
CA GLU A 590 4.50 21.34 -3.52
C GLU A 590 3.10 21.17 -4.15
N ASN A 591 2.86 21.75 -5.34
CA ASN A 591 1.63 21.55 -6.11
C ASN A 591 1.56 20.23 -6.89
N GLY A 592 2.54 19.35 -6.69
CA GLY A 592 2.64 18.07 -7.39
C GLY A 592 3.31 18.11 -8.76
N LEU A 593 3.86 19.26 -9.16
CA LEU A 593 4.67 19.38 -10.36
C LEU A 593 6.13 19.00 -10.05
N ARG A 594 6.74 18.18 -10.91
CA ARG A 594 8.13 17.75 -10.83
C ARG A 594 8.80 17.87 -12.18
N LEU A 595 9.90 18.62 -12.22
CA LEU A 595 10.78 18.74 -13.37
C LEU A 595 12.01 17.87 -13.17
N GLN A 596 12.38 17.12 -14.20
CA GLN A 596 13.58 16.31 -14.25
C GLN A 596 14.38 16.66 -15.49
N ALA A 597 15.68 16.90 -15.33
CA ALA A 597 16.60 17.09 -16.45
C ALA A 597 17.79 16.15 -16.28
N ARG A 598 18.19 15.48 -17.33
CA ARG A 598 19.27 14.49 -17.29
C ARG A 598 20.16 14.63 -18.52
N LEU A 599 21.43 14.85 -18.30
CA LEU A 599 22.48 14.72 -19.30
C LEU A 599 23.18 13.39 -19.09
N ARG A 600 23.21 12.54 -20.10
CA ARG A 600 23.78 11.20 -20.06
C ARG A 600 24.72 10.97 -21.22
N ARG A 601 25.92 10.52 -20.91
CA ARG A 601 26.83 9.92 -21.89
C ARG A 601 26.94 8.43 -21.57
N GLU A 602 26.74 7.60 -22.57
CA GLU A 602 26.77 6.15 -22.41
C GLU A 602 27.46 5.51 -23.61
N TRP A 603 28.25 4.47 -23.36
CA TRP A 603 28.61 3.54 -24.39
C TRP A 603 28.13 2.14 -24.05
N ASN A 604 27.81 1.38 -25.09
CA ASN A 604 27.32 0.01 -24.99
C ASN A 604 28.20 -0.93 -25.83
N GLU A 605 28.49 -2.11 -25.28
CA GLU A 605 29.19 -3.22 -25.93
C GLU A 605 28.30 -4.45 -25.87
N GLY A 606 28.04 -5.10 -27.02
CA GLY A 606 27.20 -6.27 -27.07
C GLY A 606 27.73 -7.42 -26.24
N ALA A 607 26.84 -8.16 -25.56
CA ALA A 607 27.14 -9.32 -24.73
C ALA A 607 26.13 -10.44 -24.96
N GLY A 608 26.53 -11.68 -24.74
CA GLY A 608 25.73 -12.86 -25.07
C GLY A 608 25.47 -12.94 -26.56
N HIS A 609 24.18 -12.97 -26.96
CA HIS A 609 23.80 -13.00 -28.37
C HIS A 609 23.55 -11.62 -28.98
N LEU A 610 23.82 -10.53 -28.26
CA LEU A 610 23.65 -9.18 -28.77
C LEU A 610 24.86 -8.71 -29.55
N PHE A 611 24.65 -8.18 -30.75
CA PHE A 611 25.69 -7.61 -31.58
C PHE A 611 25.21 -6.31 -32.27
N TYR A 612 26.17 -5.48 -32.69
CA TYR A 612 25.90 -4.23 -33.39
C TYR A 612 26.52 -4.29 -34.79
N GLN A 613 25.79 -4.86 -35.77
CA GLN A 613 26.24 -4.97 -37.15
C GLN A 613 25.44 -4.02 -38.03
N PRO A 614 26.10 -3.04 -38.69
CA PRO A 614 25.46 -2.18 -39.69
C PRO A 614 24.92 -2.99 -40.88
N MET A 615 23.82 -2.50 -41.52
CA MET A 615 23.18 -3.15 -42.63
C MET A 615 24.06 -3.26 -43.91
N ASN A 616 25.12 -2.48 -44.01
CA ASN A 616 26.08 -2.57 -45.13
C ASN A 616 27.13 -3.67 -44.94
N GLY A 617 27.13 -4.40 -43.82
CA GLY A 617 27.97 -5.55 -43.52
C GLY A 617 27.30 -6.86 -43.95
N LEU A 618 27.06 -7.06 -45.26
CA LEU A 618 26.25 -8.18 -45.77
C LEU A 618 26.97 -9.50 -45.79
N GLY A 619 26.36 -10.57 -45.27
CA GLY A 619 26.52 -11.96 -45.62
C GLY A 619 25.26 -12.44 -46.37
N VAL A 620 25.37 -13.50 -47.11
CA VAL A 620 24.27 -14.14 -47.78
C VAL A 620 24.23 -15.60 -47.33
N ASN A 621 23.06 -16.07 -46.89
CA ASN A 621 22.90 -17.46 -46.47
C ASN A 621 22.76 -18.39 -47.71
N ALA A 622 22.67 -19.70 -47.49
CA ALA A 622 22.53 -20.70 -48.56
C ALA A 622 21.31 -20.51 -49.49
N TYR A 623 20.33 -19.71 -49.04
CA TYR A 623 19.11 -19.39 -49.78
C TYR A 623 19.15 -18.02 -50.51
N GLY A 624 20.33 -17.36 -50.52
CA GLY A 624 20.47 -16.05 -51.17
C GLY A 624 19.90 -14.86 -50.35
N VAL A 625 19.53 -15.08 -49.11
CA VAL A 625 18.97 -14.06 -48.21
C VAL A 625 20.10 -13.35 -47.49
N ALA A 626 20.07 -12.04 -47.48
CA ALA A 626 21.01 -11.23 -46.70
C ALA A 626 20.79 -11.44 -45.19
N VAL A 627 21.85 -11.87 -44.53
CA VAL A 627 21.86 -12.14 -43.06
C VAL A 627 23.09 -11.53 -42.44
N PRO A 628 23.09 -11.25 -41.14
CA PRO A 628 24.27 -10.84 -40.39
C PRO A 628 25.40 -11.89 -40.59
N THR A 629 26.60 -11.44 -40.83
CA THR A 629 27.74 -12.35 -40.87
C THR A 629 28.25 -12.66 -39.46
N GLN A 630 28.71 -13.87 -39.21
CA GLN A 630 29.37 -14.25 -37.96
C GLN A 630 30.79 -13.68 -37.84
N GLN A 631 31.25 -12.88 -38.79
CA GLN A 631 32.58 -12.29 -38.77
C GLN A 631 32.62 -11.13 -37.78
N ASP A 632 33.22 -11.34 -36.60
CA ASP A 632 33.35 -10.34 -35.53
C ASP A 632 33.94 -8.99 -35.97
N ARG A 633 34.79 -9.02 -37.01
CA ARG A 633 35.39 -7.82 -37.59
C ARG A 633 34.40 -6.83 -38.22
N LEU A 634 33.19 -7.27 -38.54
CA LEU A 634 32.14 -6.41 -39.10
C LEU A 634 31.20 -5.86 -38.04
N ASN A 635 31.26 -6.39 -36.83
CA ASN A 635 30.51 -5.92 -35.70
C ASN A 635 31.17 -4.66 -35.12
N LEU A 636 30.36 -3.66 -34.83
CA LEU A 636 30.83 -2.53 -34.02
C LEU A 636 31.03 -3.01 -32.59
N ARG A 637 32.27 -2.94 -32.12
CA ARG A 637 32.57 -3.33 -30.74
C ARG A 637 31.77 -2.50 -29.73
N ARG A 638 31.62 -1.18 -30.02
CA ARG A 638 30.97 -0.23 -29.11
C ARG A 638 30.15 0.80 -29.89
N ILE A 639 29.03 1.18 -29.30
CA ILE A 639 28.25 2.35 -29.72
C ILE A 639 28.26 3.38 -28.58
N THR A 640 28.43 4.66 -28.93
CA THR A 640 28.46 5.73 -27.95
C THR A 640 27.38 6.75 -28.28
N PHE A 641 26.66 7.19 -27.26
CA PHE A 641 25.66 8.25 -27.41
C PHE A 641 25.67 9.21 -26.24
N THR A 642 25.27 10.43 -26.52
CA THR A 642 25.07 11.46 -25.54
C THR A 642 23.67 12.02 -25.72
N GLU A 643 22.90 12.07 -24.64
CA GLU A 643 21.52 12.52 -24.67
C GLU A 643 21.21 13.50 -23.55
N LEU A 644 20.34 14.44 -23.87
CA LEU A 644 19.68 15.32 -22.91
C LEU A 644 18.20 14.94 -22.84
N THR A 645 17.73 14.59 -21.64
CA THR A 645 16.31 14.30 -21.39
C THR A 645 15.72 15.37 -20.49
N ALA A 646 14.58 15.92 -20.88
CA ALA A 646 13.73 16.75 -20.05
C ALA A 646 12.42 16.04 -19.77
N GLY A 647 11.99 16.03 -18.53
CA GLY A 647 10.77 15.37 -18.08
C GLY A 647 9.93 16.26 -17.18
N LEU A 648 8.64 16.26 -17.41
CA LEU A 648 7.63 16.85 -16.55
C LEU A 648 6.74 15.74 -16.00
N ASN A 649 6.53 15.76 -14.69
CA ASN A 649 5.59 14.86 -14.03
C ASN A 649 4.65 15.72 -13.16
N PHE A 650 3.35 15.52 -13.31
CA PHE A 650 2.34 16.27 -12.57
C PHE A 650 1.37 15.31 -11.88
N GLN A 651 1.34 15.38 -10.55
CA GLN A 651 0.45 14.57 -9.71
C GLN A 651 -0.21 15.48 -8.66
N PRO A 652 -1.34 16.12 -9.00
CA PRO A 652 -2.03 17.03 -8.10
C PRO A 652 -2.56 16.29 -6.86
N GLY A 653 -2.40 16.90 -5.68
CA GLY A 653 -2.88 16.32 -4.42
C GLY A 653 -2.16 15.05 -3.99
N ALA A 654 -0.94 14.80 -4.48
CA ALA A 654 -0.14 13.65 -4.07
C ALA A 654 0.39 13.82 -2.66
N THR A 655 0.24 12.79 -1.84
CA THR A 655 0.85 12.65 -0.52
C THR A 655 1.84 11.49 -0.54
N TYR A 656 2.92 11.58 0.25
CA TYR A 656 4.00 10.61 0.19
C TYR A 656 4.45 10.15 1.56
N VAL A 657 4.89 8.88 1.62
CA VAL A 657 5.65 8.32 2.73
C VAL A 657 7.08 8.08 2.30
N ASN A 658 8.03 8.56 3.08
CA ASN A 658 9.45 8.36 2.84
C ASN A 658 9.91 7.02 3.39
N THR A 659 10.55 6.22 2.55
CA THR A 659 11.25 4.99 2.95
C THR A 659 12.76 5.18 2.75
N LYS A 660 13.58 4.25 3.21
CA LYS A 660 15.04 4.29 2.97
C LYS A 660 15.43 4.11 1.51
N GLN A 661 14.56 3.46 0.72
CA GLN A 661 14.81 3.18 -0.69
C GLN A 661 14.24 4.26 -1.61
N ARG A 662 12.99 4.64 -1.33
CA ARG A 662 12.22 5.57 -2.16
C ARG A 662 11.07 6.16 -1.35
N ARG A 663 10.48 7.20 -1.85
CA ARG A 663 9.17 7.66 -1.36
C ARG A 663 8.05 6.90 -2.07
N LEU A 664 6.98 6.65 -1.36
CA LEU A 664 5.79 5.96 -1.87
C LEU A 664 4.60 6.92 -1.84
N PRO A 665 3.84 7.04 -2.95
CA PRO A 665 2.60 7.82 -2.91
C PRO A 665 1.56 7.10 -2.05
N THR A 666 0.89 7.82 -1.16
CA THR A 666 -0.21 7.31 -0.34
C THR A 666 -1.56 7.57 -0.98
N ASN A 667 -1.73 8.71 -1.64
CA ASN A 667 -2.92 8.99 -2.43
C ASN A 667 -2.78 8.45 -3.86
N LEU A 668 -3.22 7.20 -4.07
CA LEU A 668 -3.18 6.54 -5.38
C LEU A 668 -4.34 6.96 -6.31
N ASP A 669 -5.29 7.75 -5.85
CA ASP A 669 -6.43 8.21 -6.66
C ASP A 669 -6.11 9.45 -7.49
N SER A 670 -5.05 10.17 -7.11
CA SER A 670 -4.58 11.31 -7.90
C SER A 670 -4.12 10.86 -9.29
N PRO A 671 -4.56 11.52 -10.36
CA PRO A 671 -4.05 11.23 -11.69
C PRO A 671 -2.56 11.57 -11.77
N VAL A 672 -1.81 10.81 -12.55
CA VAL A 672 -0.41 11.08 -12.84
C VAL A 672 -0.26 11.36 -14.32
N PHE A 673 0.29 12.53 -14.67
CA PHE A 673 0.61 12.91 -16.03
C PHE A 673 2.13 13.03 -16.16
N GLY A 674 2.69 12.32 -17.11
CA GLY A 674 4.12 12.37 -17.41
C GLY A 674 4.35 12.75 -18.87
N LEU A 675 5.34 13.59 -19.13
CA LEU A 675 5.82 13.93 -20.47
C LEU A 675 7.35 13.97 -20.41
N THR A 676 8.00 13.22 -21.29
CA THR A 676 9.46 13.24 -21.42
C THR A 676 9.86 13.48 -22.86
N HIS A 677 10.93 14.24 -23.05
CA HIS A 677 11.56 14.42 -24.35
C HIS A 677 13.06 14.23 -24.23
N THR A 678 13.62 13.38 -25.07
CA THR A 678 15.04 13.04 -25.12
C THR A 678 15.63 13.45 -26.45
N VAL A 679 16.73 14.17 -26.43
CA VAL A 679 17.51 14.57 -27.60
C VAL A 679 18.87 13.91 -27.55
N GLY A 680 19.17 13.05 -28.51
CA GLY A 680 20.51 12.54 -28.76
C GLY A 680 21.32 13.53 -29.58
N ILE A 681 22.55 13.81 -29.16
CA ILE A 681 23.39 14.87 -29.75
C ILE A 681 24.67 14.23 -30.31
N LYS A 682 24.77 14.21 -31.66
CA LYS A 682 25.98 13.75 -32.36
C LYS A 682 27.10 14.76 -32.20
N GLY A 683 28.32 14.25 -31.98
CA GLY A 683 29.53 15.05 -31.79
C GLY A 683 29.77 15.56 -30.36
N PHE A 684 28.71 15.78 -29.59
CA PHE A 684 28.85 16.22 -28.20
C PHE A 684 29.29 15.06 -27.29
N LEU A 685 30.35 15.25 -26.53
CA LEU A 685 30.98 14.24 -25.65
C LEU A 685 31.19 12.86 -26.33
N GLY A 686 31.43 12.83 -27.64
CA GLY A 686 31.65 11.59 -28.39
C GLY A 686 30.38 10.87 -28.83
N GLY A 687 29.22 11.49 -28.72
CA GLY A 687 27.96 10.94 -29.21
C GLY A 687 27.98 10.70 -30.72
N GLN A 688 27.51 9.55 -31.18
CA GLN A 688 27.52 9.12 -32.58
C GLN A 688 26.20 9.34 -33.31
N TYR A 689 25.10 9.58 -32.56
CA TYR A 689 23.74 9.58 -33.09
C TYR A 689 22.98 10.85 -32.75
N ASN A 690 22.20 11.35 -33.73
CA ASN A 690 21.18 12.38 -33.52
C ASN A 690 19.81 11.71 -33.50
N TYR A 691 19.02 11.96 -32.46
CA TYR A 691 17.66 11.49 -32.39
C TYR A 691 16.80 12.31 -31.43
N ASN A 692 15.51 12.23 -31.61
CA ASN A 692 14.52 12.83 -30.74
C ASN A 692 13.48 11.76 -30.38
N PHE A 693 13.26 11.58 -29.09
CA PHE A 693 12.29 10.65 -28.54
C PHE A 693 11.35 11.36 -27.58
N THR A 694 10.05 11.27 -27.83
CA THR A 694 9.01 11.87 -26.98
C THR A 694 8.13 10.75 -26.43
N GLU A 695 7.85 10.78 -25.12
CA GLU A 695 6.99 9.82 -24.46
C GLU A 695 6.04 10.54 -23.51
N ALA A 696 4.76 10.13 -23.50
CA ALA A 696 3.73 10.62 -22.59
C ALA A 696 3.12 9.45 -21.82
N THR A 697 2.77 9.69 -20.56
CA THR A 697 2.15 8.71 -19.66
C THR A 697 0.98 9.33 -18.94
N ILE A 698 -0.12 8.58 -18.82
CA ILE A 698 -1.28 8.94 -18.02
C ILE A 698 -1.64 7.74 -17.16
N TYR A 699 -1.81 7.96 -15.86
CA TYR A 699 -2.32 6.96 -14.92
C TYR A 699 -3.50 7.53 -14.17
N LYS A 700 -4.54 6.73 -13.95
CA LYS A 700 -5.69 7.08 -13.11
C LYS A 700 -6.30 5.83 -12.49
N ARG A 701 -6.66 5.93 -11.21
CA ARG A 701 -7.49 4.96 -10.49
C ARG A 701 -8.95 5.42 -10.50
N PHE A 702 -9.85 4.48 -10.76
CA PHE A 702 -11.30 4.65 -10.71
C PHE A 702 -11.90 3.70 -9.68
N TRP A 703 -12.71 4.24 -8.78
CA TRP A 703 -13.48 3.42 -7.83
C TRP A 703 -14.85 3.13 -8.40
N LEU A 704 -15.20 1.86 -8.52
CA LEU A 704 -16.47 1.37 -9.05
C LEU A 704 -17.44 0.98 -7.93
N ARG A 705 -17.43 1.72 -6.82
CA ARG A 705 -18.25 1.43 -5.62
C ARG A 705 -18.02 -0.01 -5.14
N SER A 706 -19.10 -0.81 -5.01
CA SER A 706 -19.03 -2.22 -4.58
C SER A 706 -18.36 -3.17 -5.59
N TRP A 707 -17.98 -2.70 -6.78
CA TRP A 707 -17.28 -3.47 -7.80
C TRP A 707 -15.74 -3.27 -7.75
N GLY A 708 -15.26 -2.66 -6.67
CA GLY A 708 -13.84 -2.48 -6.44
C GLY A 708 -13.24 -1.31 -7.21
N LYS A 709 -12.03 -1.49 -7.75
CA LYS A 709 -11.26 -0.43 -8.40
C LYS A 709 -10.69 -0.88 -9.74
N VAL A 710 -10.61 0.07 -10.67
CA VAL A 710 -9.92 -0.08 -11.94
C VAL A 710 -8.73 0.87 -11.98
N ASP A 711 -7.53 0.33 -12.16
CA ASP A 711 -6.32 1.10 -12.45
C ASP A 711 -6.09 1.10 -13.95
N ALA A 712 -5.95 2.29 -14.53
CA ALA A 712 -5.68 2.47 -15.95
C ALA A 712 -4.38 3.24 -16.14
N LYS A 713 -3.45 2.66 -16.90
CA LYS A 713 -2.21 3.30 -17.34
C LYS A 713 -2.13 3.27 -18.83
N VAL A 714 -1.97 4.43 -19.44
CA VAL A 714 -1.76 4.61 -20.87
C VAL A 714 -0.40 5.27 -21.07
N LYS A 715 0.40 4.76 -21.97
CA LYS A 715 1.72 5.25 -22.30
C LYS A 715 1.87 5.27 -23.82
N GLY A 716 2.41 6.34 -24.37
CA GLY A 716 2.64 6.43 -25.82
C GLY A 716 3.92 7.18 -26.10
N GLY A 717 4.59 6.80 -27.19
CA GLY A 717 5.86 7.42 -27.55
C GLY A 717 6.16 7.37 -29.03
N VAL A 718 7.03 8.29 -29.46
CA VAL A 718 7.48 8.44 -30.83
C VAL A 718 8.98 8.69 -30.89
N GLN A 719 9.68 7.85 -31.64
CA GLN A 719 11.05 8.06 -32.09
C GLN A 719 11.02 8.78 -33.45
N TRP A 720 11.42 10.02 -33.47
CA TRP A 720 11.23 10.88 -34.62
C TRP A 720 12.23 10.64 -35.75
N ASN A 721 13.40 10.12 -35.44
CA ASN A 721 14.52 10.02 -36.38
C ASN A 721 14.67 8.60 -36.95
N ARG A 722 15.51 8.48 -37.98
CA ARG A 722 16.07 7.21 -38.43
C ARG A 722 17.21 6.83 -37.46
N VAL A 723 17.07 5.66 -36.82
CA VAL A 723 17.98 5.19 -35.78
C VAL A 723 18.18 3.67 -35.85
N PRO A 724 19.33 3.13 -35.45
CA PRO A 724 19.50 1.73 -35.30
C PRO A 724 18.70 1.19 -34.08
N TYR A 725 18.49 -0.12 -34.03
CA TYR A 725 17.59 -0.78 -33.07
C TYR A 725 17.87 -0.45 -31.59
N PRO A 726 19.09 -0.15 -31.10
CA PRO A 726 19.31 0.20 -29.70
C PRO A 726 18.58 1.47 -29.24
N PHE A 727 18.16 2.30 -30.19
CA PHE A 727 17.40 3.54 -29.93
C PHE A 727 15.90 3.42 -30.25
N LEU A 728 15.45 2.24 -30.71
CA LEU A 728 14.04 1.95 -30.86
C LEU A 728 13.37 1.73 -29.50
N ILE A 729 12.06 1.88 -29.50
CA ILE A 729 11.23 1.67 -28.32
C ILE A 729 10.93 0.16 -28.21
N MET A 730 11.15 -0.39 -27.05
CA MET A 730 10.84 -1.77 -26.74
C MET A 730 9.78 -1.84 -25.64
N PRO A 731 8.80 -2.76 -25.71
CA PRO A 731 7.83 -2.90 -24.65
C PRO A 731 8.53 -3.32 -23.35
N ALA A 732 7.98 -2.85 -22.22
CA ALA A 732 8.45 -3.23 -20.89
C ALA A 732 8.11 -4.72 -20.65
N ALA A 733 9.03 -5.61 -21.02
CA ALA A 733 8.89 -7.06 -20.91
C ALA A 733 9.41 -7.56 -19.57
N ASN A 734 8.59 -8.28 -18.83
CA ASN A 734 9.00 -8.94 -17.60
C ASN A 734 8.68 -10.43 -17.66
N MET A 735 9.62 -11.22 -18.06
CA MET A 735 9.50 -12.68 -18.15
C MET A 735 9.73 -13.38 -16.80
N SER A 736 9.47 -12.71 -15.69
CA SER A 736 9.63 -13.23 -14.34
C SER A 736 8.37 -13.93 -13.84
N TYR A 737 8.55 -14.97 -13.01
CA TYR A 737 7.47 -15.57 -12.21
C TYR A 737 6.92 -14.59 -11.15
N ILE A 738 7.64 -13.52 -10.88
CA ILE A 738 7.21 -12.47 -9.94
C ILE A 738 6.54 -11.33 -10.72
N MET A 739 5.41 -10.85 -10.21
CA MET A 739 4.69 -9.74 -10.81
C MET A 739 5.56 -8.49 -10.87
N GLY A 740 5.78 -7.98 -12.07
CA GLY A 740 6.35 -6.64 -12.29
C GLY A 740 5.23 -5.64 -12.52
N GLU A 741 5.33 -4.48 -11.88
CA GLU A 741 4.37 -3.40 -12.09
C GLU A 741 4.52 -2.83 -13.51
N ASN A 742 3.39 -2.61 -14.21
CA ASN A 742 3.34 -1.98 -15.52
C ASN A 742 4.19 -2.69 -16.59
N THR A 743 4.19 -4.02 -16.61
CA THR A 743 4.98 -4.81 -17.55
C THR A 743 4.12 -5.83 -18.30
N PHE A 744 4.52 -6.13 -19.55
CA PHE A 744 4.02 -7.28 -20.28
C PHE A 744 4.67 -8.56 -19.76
N CYS A 745 3.87 -9.59 -19.53
CA CYS A 745 4.32 -10.83 -18.91
C CYS A 745 4.92 -11.82 -19.92
N LEU A 746 4.34 -11.91 -21.11
CA LEU A 746 4.65 -12.94 -22.10
C LEU A 746 5.36 -12.39 -23.36
N VAL A 747 5.64 -11.09 -23.39
CA VAL A 747 6.51 -10.50 -24.41
C VAL A 747 7.95 -10.89 -24.12
N ARG A 748 8.65 -11.41 -25.12
CA ARG A 748 10.07 -11.70 -25.02
C ARG A 748 10.89 -10.43 -25.04
N ASN A 749 12.07 -10.51 -24.44
CA ASN A 749 13.04 -9.44 -24.56
C ASN A 749 13.34 -9.12 -26.04
N MET A 750 13.25 -7.85 -26.42
CA MET A 750 13.47 -7.33 -27.78
C MET A 750 12.48 -7.83 -28.87
N GLU A 751 11.34 -8.43 -28.49
CA GLU A 751 10.43 -9.03 -29.44
C GLU A 751 9.80 -8.02 -30.42
N PHE A 752 9.37 -6.85 -29.92
CA PHE A 752 8.66 -5.84 -30.70
C PHE A 752 9.35 -4.48 -30.66
N PRO A 753 10.47 -4.28 -31.40
CA PRO A 753 11.02 -2.94 -31.56
C PRO A 753 10.05 -2.09 -32.40
N THR A 754 9.77 -0.89 -31.90
CA THR A 754 8.85 0.06 -32.52
C THR A 754 9.47 1.45 -32.57
N ASP A 755 9.05 2.29 -33.50
CA ASP A 755 9.38 3.71 -33.49
C ASP A 755 8.18 4.59 -33.14
N ARG A 756 6.98 4.01 -33.10
CA ARG A 756 5.77 4.64 -32.56
C ARG A 756 4.98 3.58 -31.82
N TYR A 757 4.50 3.91 -30.64
CA TYR A 757 3.70 2.98 -29.85
C TYR A 757 2.68 3.69 -29.00
N ALA A 758 1.64 2.95 -28.62
CA ALA A 758 0.75 3.21 -27.51
C ALA A 758 0.55 1.90 -26.73
N SER A 759 0.65 1.94 -25.45
CA SER A 759 0.34 0.82 -24.58
C SER A 759 -0.75 1.20 -23.58
N MET A 760 -1.63 0.26 -23.30
CA MET A 760 -2.69 0.38 -22.31
C MET A 760 -2.62 -0.81 -21.37
N MET A 761 -2.59 -0.53 -20.08
CA MET A 761 -2.67 -1.53 -19.02
C MET A 761 -3.86 -1.20 -18.14
N LEU A 762 -4.84 -2.08 -18.15
CA LEU A 762 -6.03 -2.01 -17.33
C LEU A 762 -6.01 -3.15 -16.33
N SER A 763 -6.24 -2.84 -15.08
CA SER A 763 -6.38 -3.84 -14.04
C SER A 763 -7.64 -3.56 -13.23
N TRP A 764 -8.45 -4.57 -13.01
CA TRP A 764 -9.68 -4.50 -12.27
C TRP A 764 -9.63 -5.46 -11.08
N ASP A 765 -9.54 -4.89 -9.88
CA ASP A 765 -9.70 -5.61 -8.62
C ASP A 765 -11.18 -5.55 -8.22
N LEU A 766 -11.87 -6.68 -8.33
CA LEU A 766 -13.31 -6.78 -8.06
C LEU A 766 -13.64 -6.87 -6.56
N ASN A 767 -12.61 -6.93 -5.71
CA ASN A 767 -12.75 -6.97 -4.26
C ASN A 767 -13.69 -8.07 -3.75
N GLY A 768 -13.61 -9.26 -4.33
CA GLY A 768 -14.42 -10.41 -3.91
C GLY A 768 -15.88 -10.36 -4.33
N LYS A 769 -16.28 -9.49 -5.26
CA LYS A 769 -17.68 -9.30 -5.65
C LYS A 769 -18.40 -10.57 -6.12
N VAL A 770 -17.68 -11.45 -6.81
CA VAL A 770 -18.20 -12.74 -7.28
C VAL A 770 -17.87 -13.84 -6.28
N PHE A 771 -16.62 -13.95 -5.83
CA PHE A 771 -16.17 -15.00 -4.91
C PHE A 771 -16.92 -15.00 -3.58
N ASN A 772 -17.30 -13.84 -3.08
CA ASN A 772 -18.09 -13.72 -1.86
C ASN A 772 -19.53 -14.28 -1.97
N ARG A 773 -20.00 -14.60 -3.19
CA ARG A 773 -21.26 -15.31 -3.41
C ARG A 773 -21.11 -16.83 -3.30
N ILE A 774 -19.89 -17.35 -3.38
CA ILE A 774 -19.57 -18.77 -3.29
C ILE A 774 -19.15 -19.08 -1.84
N PRO A 775 -19.90 -19.89 -1.08
CA PRO A 775 -19.69 -20.08 0.37
C PRO A 775 -18.26 -20.46 0.78
N LEU A 776 -17.59 -21.31 -0.01
CA LEU A 776 -16.23 -21.75 0.24
C LEU A 776 -15.22 -20.61 0.03
N LEU A 777 -15.27 -19.95 -1.12
CA LEU A 777 -14.36 -18.86 -1.48
C LEU A 777 -14.54 -17.65 -0.55
N LYS A 778 -15.77 -17.36 -0.15
CA LYS A 778 -16.10 -16.36 0.85
C LYS A 778 -15.37 -16.59 2.18
N ARG A 779 -15.28 -17.86 2.64
CA ARG A 779 -14.55 -18.19 3.90
C ARG A 779 -13.05 -17.97 3.76
N LEU A 780 -12.50 -18.18 2.57
CA LEU A 780 -11.09 -17.99 2.25
C LEU A 780 -10.74 -16.50 2.06
N LYS A 781 -11.74 -15.62 1.88
CA LYS A 781 -11.58 -14.20 1.56
C LYS A 781 -10.74 -13.96 0.29
N TRP A 782 -10.82 -14.87 -0.66
CA TRP A 782 -10.16 -14.70 -1.95
C TRP A 782 -10.85 -13.63 -2.76
N ARG A 783 -10.07 -12.89 -3.56
CA ARG A 783 -10.56 -11.80 -4.40
C ARG A 783 -10.22 -12.05 -5.85
N GLU A 784 -11.15 -11.73 -6.73
CA GLU A 784 -10.95 -11.79 -8.17
C GLU A 784 -10.16 -10.59 -8.66
N TYR A 785 -9.28 -10.87 -9.60
CA TYR A 785 -8.54 -9.84 -10.33
C TYR A 785 -8.60 -10.14 -11.82
N LEU A 786 -8.89 -9.12 -12.61
CA LEU A 786 -8.88 -9.17 -14.07
C LEU A 786 -7.95 -8.09 -14.61
N GLY A 787 -7.29 -8.38 -15.71
CA GLY A 787 -6.42 -7.41 -16.34
C GLY A 787 -6.38 -7.57 -17.86
N VAL A 788 -6.06 -6.48 -18.54
CA VAL A 788 -5.81 -6.46 -19.99
C VAL A 788 -4.63 -5.56 -20.24
N ASN A 789 -3.60 -6.10 -20.88
CA ASN A 789 -2.47 -5.35 -21.39
C ASN A 789 -2.52 -5.36 -22.92
N ALA A 790 -2.48 -4.19 -23.53
CA ALA A 790 -2.48 -4.05 -24.98
C ALA A 790 -1.33 -3.14 -25.43
N LEU A 791 -0.68 -3.52 -26.53
CA LEU A 791 0.38 -2.75 -27.19
C LEU A 791 0.02 -2.55 -28.65
N TRP A 792 -0.20 -1.31 -29.04
CA TRP A 792 -0.22 -0.86 -30.44
C TRP A 792 1.17 -0.33 -30.76
N GLY A 793 1.70 -0.77 -31.88
CA GLY A 793 3.02 -0.32 -32.28
C GLY A 793 3.17 -0.33 -33.81
N THR A 794 4.13 0.40 -34.29
CA THR A 794 4.56 0.33 -35.69
C THR A 794 6.07 0.54 -35.74
N LEU A 795 6.69 -0.13 -36.65
CA LEU A 795 8.04 0.15 -37.11
C LEU A 795 7.95 0.72 -38.50
N THR A 796 8.11 2.03 -38.63
CA THR A 796 8.00 2.69 -39.92
C THR A 796 9.14 2.26 -40.87
N ASP A 797 8.89 2.35 -42.12
CA ASP A 797 9.83 1.91 -43.15
C ASP A 797 11.24 2.48 -43.03
N LYS A 798 11.36 3.70 -42.49
CA LYS A 798 12.67 4.32 -42.29
C LYS A 798 13.55 3.62 -41.25
N ASN A 799 12.94 2.92 -40.30
CA ASN A 799 13.61 2.26 -39.17
C ASN A 799 13.58 0.73 -39.24
N ASN A 800 12.96 0.17 -40.29
CA ASN A 800 12.84 -1.27 -40.46
C ASN A 800 14.01 -1.83 -41.27
N PRO A 801 15.02 -2.48 -40.66
CA PRO A 801 16.16 -3.06 -41.37
C PRO A 801 15.79 -4.27 -42.25
N MET A 802 14.62 -4.87 -42.02
CA MET A 802 14.17 -6.07 -42.77
C MET A 802 13.65 -5.73 -44.16
N LEU A 803 13.51 -4.44 -44.50
CA LEU A 803 13.07 -4.03 -45.84
C LEU A 803 14.25 -3.94 -46.83
N GLU A 804 14.10 -4.49 -48.02
CA GLU A 804 15.10 -4.53 -49.06
C GLU A 804 15.70 -3.15 -49.37
N ARG A 805 14.88 -2.11 -49.44
CA ARG A 805 15.33 -0.71 -49.66
C ARG A 805 16.28 -0.17 -48.57
N ASN A 806 16.36 -0.81 -47.41
CA ASN A 806 17.23 -0.45 -46.32
C ASN A 806 18.47 -1.38 -46.20
N ALA A 807 18.61 -2.35 -47.11
CA ALA A 807 19.62 -3.41 -47.03
C ALA A 807 21.08 -2.91 -47.07
N ALA A 808 21.35 -1.70 -47.52
CA ALA A 808 22.69 -1.12 -47.57
C ALA A 808 22.83 0.15 -46.68
N ASP A 809 21.83 0.45 -45.86
CA ASP A 809 21.87 1.66 -45.02
C ASP A 809 22.71 1.45 -43.77
N ALA A 810 23.94 1.96 -43.79
CA ALA A 810 24.86 1.88 -42.63
C ALA A 810 24.37 2.55 -41.36
N ARG A 811 23.28 3.36 -41.43
CA ARG A 811 22.66 3.98 -40.23
C ARG A 811 21.77 3.04 -39.45
N LEU A 812 21.37 1.91 -40.06
CA LEU A 812 20.58 0.87 -39.44
C LEU A 812 21.47 -0.33 -39.11
N PHE A 813 21.08 -1.07 -38.11
CA PHE A 813 21.72 -2.31 -37.69
C PHE A 813 20.75 -3.48 -37.91
N TYR A 814 21.30 -4.66 -38.18
CA TYR A 814 20.55 -5.90 -38.16
C TYR A 814 19.88 -6.07 -36.81
N PHE A 815 18.65 -6.56 -36.79
CA PHE A 815 18.06 -6.98 -35.53
C PHE A 815 18.83 -8.15 -34.93
N PRO A 816 18.99 -8.21 -33.62
CA PRO A 816 19.60 -9.34 -32.93
C PRO A 816 18.85 -10.64 -33.24
N GLY A 817 19.57 -11.71 -33.22
CA GLY A 817 19.06 -13.05 -33.43
C GLY A 817 20.11 -14.09 -33.09
N SER A 818 19.81 -15.33 -33.38
CA SER A 818 20.71 -16.45 -33.17
C SER A 818 20.62 -17.41 -34.37
N TYR A 819 21.67 -18.18 -34.58
CA TYR A 819 21.62 -19.28 -35.58
C TYR A 819 21.00 -20.50 -34.92
N ASP A 820 20.08 -21.16 -35.66
CA ASP A 820 19.52 -22.44 -35.25
C ASP A 820 20.56 -23.59 -35.48
N GLU A 821 20.22 -24.79 -35.06
CA GLU A 821 21.05 -25.99 -35.24
C GLU A 821 21.36 -26.36 -36.72
N TYR A 822 20.58 -25.80 -37.67
CA TYR A 822 20.74 -25.96 -39.12
C TYR A 822 21.50 -24.81 -39.75
N GLY A 823 21.95 -23.82 -38.98
CA GLY A 823 22.68 -22.64 -39.48
C GLY A 823 21.79 -21.55 -40.05
N ASN A 824 20.49 -21.59 -39.86
CA ASN A 824 19.59 -20.52 -40.28
C ASN A 824 19.56 -19.42 -39.21
N PHE A 825 19.60 -18.17 -39.65
CA PHE A 825 19.53 -17.04 -38.73
C PHE A 825 18.08 -16.72 -38.36
N GLU A 826 17.71 -16.87 -37.06
CA GLU A 826 16.42 -16.47 -36.53
C GLU A 826 16.52 -15.14 -35.83
N TYR A 827 15.71 -14.18 -36.27
CA TYR A 827 15.60 -12.87 -35.61
C TYR A 827 14.86 -12.97 -34.27
N ALA A 828 15.43 -12.40 -33.22
CA ALA A 828 14.76 -12.25 -31.92
C ALA A 828 13.62 -11.22 -31.99
N SER A 829 13.73 -10.27 -32.91
CA SER A 829 12.79 -9.13 -33.08
C SER A 829 11.82 -9.39 -34.22
N ARG A 830 10.59 -8.91 -34.05
CA ARG A 830 9.52 -9.01 -35.06
C ARG A 830 8.82 -7.65 -35.19
N VAL A 831 8.39 -7.36 -36.40
CA VAL A 831 7.62 -6.16 -36.67
C VAL A 831 6.17 -6.39 -36.26
N ILE A 832 5.66 -5.50 -35.45
CA ILE A 832 4.24 -5.50 -35.04
C ILE A 832 3.38 -4.86 -36.12
N ASP A 833 2.21 -5.44 -36.42
CA ASP A 833 1.24 -4.91 -37.36
C ASP A 833 0.50 -3.72 -36.71
N PRO A 834 0.51 -2.51 -37.29
CA PRO A 834 -0.16 -1.35 -36.73
C PRO A 834 -1.68 -1.50 -36.59
N HIS A 835 -2.31 -2.42 -37.35
CA HIS A 835 -3.75 -2.70 -37.26
C HIS A 835 -4.11 -3.85 -36.33
N LYS A 836 -3.11 -4.55 -35.77
CA LYS A 836 -3.33 -5.68 -34.88
C LYS A 836 -2.54 -5.51 -33.59
N PRO A 837 -3.14 -4.94 -32.54
CA PRO A 837 -2.44 -4.76 -31.26
C PRO A 837 -2.05 -6.11 -30.66
N TYR A 838 -0.90 -6.18 -30.00
CA TYR A 838 -0.57 -7.29 -29.13
C TYR A 838 -1.43 -7.21 -27.87
N VAL A 839 -2.00 -8.32 -27.42
CA VAL A 839 -2.91 -8.36 -26.26
C VAL A 839 -2.60 -9.52 -25.34
N GLU A 840 -2.49 -9.23 -24.05
CA GLU A 840 -2.50 -10.18 -22.94
C GLU A 840 -3.75 -9.96 -22.10
N VAL A 841 -4.43 -11.04 -21.71
CA VAL A 841 -5.48 -11.02 -20.71
C VAL A 841 -5.00 -11.71 -19.45
N ILE A 842 -5.42 -11.19 -18.31
CA ILE A 842 -4.98 -11.63 -16.99
C ILE A 842 -6.21 -12.00 -16.19
N ALA A 843 -6.17 -13.15 -15.53
CA ALA A 843 -7.14 -13.58 -14.55
C ALA A 843 -6.41 -14.03 -13.28
N GLY A 844 -6.76 -13.45 -12.14
CA GLY A 844 -6.02 -13.66 -10.91
C GLY A 844 -6.90 -14.00 -9.73
N VAL A 845 -6.29 -14.69 -8.79
CA VAL A 845 -6.80 -14.89 -7.44
C VAL A 845 -5.86 -14.17 -6.50
N HIS A 846 -6.37 -13.12 -5.91
CA HIS A 846 -5.66 -12.30 -4.94
C HIS A 846 -6.09 -12.64 -3.53
N ASN A 847 -5.34 -12.14 -2.55
CA ASN A 847 -5.65 -12.30 -1.14
C ASN A 847 -5.57 -13.75 -0.61
N ILE A 848 -4.81 -14.62 -1.26
CA ILE A 848 -4.57 -15.98 -0.77
C ILE A 848 -3.75 -15.88 0.53
N PHE A 849 -4.30 -16.42 1.64
CA PHE A 849 -3.76 -16.25 3.00
C PHE A 849 -3.48 -14.78 3.38
N LYS A 850 -4.18 -13.81 2.74
CA LYS A 850 -4.05 -12.34 2.91
C LYS A 850 -2.74 -11.72 2.36
N PHE A 851 -1.84 -12.50 1.81
CA PHE A 851 -0.52 -12.04 1.37
C PHE A 851 -0.15 -12.42 -0.05
N PHE A 852 -0.64 -13.57 -0.53
CA PHE A 852 -0.26 -14.08 -1.84
C PHE A 852 -1.27 -13.69 -2.91
N HIS A 853 -0.75 -13.33 -4.06
CA HIS A 853 -1.50 -13.06 -5.27
C HIS A 853 -0.95 -13.96 -6.36
N VAL A 854 -1.84 -14.63 -7.09
CA VAL A 854 -1.48 -15.51 -8.22
C VAL A 854 -2.30 -15.09 -9.43
N GLU A 855 -1.65 -14.90 -10.54
CA GLU A 855 -2.27 -14.50 -11.80
C GLU A 855 -1.90 -15.47 -12.92
N TYR A 856 -2.90 -15.88 -13.66
CA TYR A 856 -2.78 -16.52 -14.94
C TYR A 856 -2.80 -15.45 -16.03
N VAL A 857 -1.86 -15.51 -16.96
CA VAL A 857 -1.75 -14.58 -18.09
C VAL A 857 -1.85 -15.38 -19.36
N GLN A 858 -2.70 -14.92 -20.28
CA GLN A 858 -2.92 -15.52 -21.59
C GLN A 858 -2.59 -14.52 -22.69
N ARG A 859 -1.69 -14.91 -23.58
CA ARG A 859 -1.38 -14.21 -24.83
C ARG A 859 -2.43 -14.56 -25.88
N LEU A 860 -3.07 -13.56 -26.47
CA LEU A 860 -4.17 -13.79 -27.42
C LEU A 860 -3.75 -13.87 -28.89
N ASN A 861 -2.65 -13.21 -29.24
CA ASN A 861 -2.20 -13.12 -30.64
C ASN A 861 -0.67 -13.13 -30.73
N TYR A 862 -0.14 -13.04 -31.97
CA TYR A 862 1.30 -13.17 -32.25
C TYR A 862 1.89 -14.50 -31.72
N ILE A 863 1.13 -15.60 -31.89
CA ILE A 863 1.52 -16.94 -31.44
C ILE A 863 2.31 -17.61 -32.54
N TYR A 864 3.57 -17.93 -32.31
CA TYR A 864 4.48 -18.62 -33.21
C TYR A 864 5.42 -19.56 -32.44
N PRO A 865 6.17 -20.43 -33.08
CA PRO A 865 7.08 -21.33 -32.39
C PRO A 865 8.01 -20.60 -31.41
N GLY A 866 8.21 -21.22 -30.27
CA GLY A 866 9.04 -20.64 -29.19
C GLY A 866 8.41 -19.53 -28.38
N THR A 867 7.16 -19.09 -28.63
CA THR A 867 6.46 -18.14 -27.78
C THR A 867 5.66 -18.83 -26.67
N HIS A 868 5.70 -18.26 -25.48
CA HIS A 868 4.82 -18.70 -24.41
C HIS A 868 3.39 -18.19 -24.66
N ARG A 869 2.43 -19.11 -24.75
CA ARG A 869 1.01 -18.77 -24.95
C ARG A 869 0.35 -18.34 -23.66
N TRP A 870 0.81 -18.86 -22.53
CA TRP A 870 0.30 -18.57 -21.21
C TRP A 870 1.43 -18.60 -20.19
N GLY A 871 1.15 -18.04 -19.02
CA GLY A 871 2.08 -18.04 -17.91
C GLY A 871 1.38 -17.84 -16.57
N ILE A 872 2.06 -18.20 -15.50
CA ILE A 872 1.61 -17.95 -14.13
C ILE A 872 2.64 -17.05 -13.46
N ARG A 873 2.16 -16.01 -12.82
CA ARG A 873 2.99 -15.12 -12.00
C ARG A 873 2.38 -14.90 -10.64
N GLY A 874 3.20 -14.59 -9.65
CA GLY A 874 2.74 -14.34 -8.30
C GLY A 874 3.50 -13.21 -7.64
N CYS A 875 2.96 -12.70 -6.55
CA CYS A 875 3.69 -11.81 -5.66
C CYS A 875 3.24 -11.99 -4.22
N PHE A 876 4.11 -11.53 -3.33
CA PHE A 876 3.82 -11.41 -1.91
C PHE A 876 3.55 -9.93 -1.61
N ARG A 877 2.30 -9.60 -1.31
CA ARG A 877 1.86 -8.23 -1.00
C ARG A 877 0.74 -8.28 0.04
N ALA A 878 0.91 -7.57 1.12
CA ALA A 878 -0.18 -7.33 2.07
C ALA A 878 -1.09 -6.22 1.51
N THR A 879 -2.39 -6.49 1.44
CA THR A 879 -3.41 -5.49 1.08
C THR A 879 -4.45 -5.43 2.19
N PHE A 880 -4.87 -4.23 2.60
CA PHE A 880 -5.95 -4.05 3.58
C PHE A 880 -7.30 -4.49 3.06
#